data_be644fd76a89a93a62397a714cd4884a
#
_entry.id   be644fd76a89a93a62397a714cd4884a
#
_cell.length_a   1.000
_cell.length_b   1.000
_cell.length_c   1.000
_cell.angle_alpha   90.00
_cell.angle_beta   90.00
_cell.angle_gamma   90.00
#
_symmetry.space_group_name_H-M   'P 1'
#
loop_
_entity.id
_entity.type
_entity.pdbx_description
1 polymer ?
#
loop_
_entity_poly.entity_id
_entity_poly.type
_entity_poly.pdbx_seq_one_letter_code
_entity_poly.pdbx_strand_id
1 'polypeptide(L)'
;MQRNSTRRGPHNRGMLTALLRTFSWRALRHHPWRSAAAVAAVMLGVALGFAVHVINASALDEFAQAVRAVNGQPDLELRATRGALPESLYGEVARQPQVRLASPWLEVPVRASATRGQTPVALRVLGADALLLPAMAPALAPRAYDGADRLAMLAPATVFLNPAAQQALGLGTIDAQTPAITLQAGLAAHPVRVAGTVAAGGAPLAVMDIGAAQDLFGRAGQLTRIDLRLQPGSTPASVQQALAALPGWPAGVQFAAPQDDVQRVDSLSRAYRVNLTVLALVALFTGGFLVYSVLALSVAQRAPQFALLAVLGTTPRERQALVLLESCALGLIGSVAGIALGTALAALALTLLGGDLGGGYFTGAQPALQWSTPAALLYGLLGVAAALIGGWWPARHAQHLPPAQTLKGLGAQAGRGARAWIGLVLIAASALLAKLPPIFGIPLAAYVAVGLLLIGGIALLPWLVQALLARLQPLAAGHALALLALERARRMRASAAVAVGGVVAALSLAVALTVMVGSFRGSVSQWLDSVLPAPLYLRAAGGASGDEAAVFPPDFVNAVARLPAVARVQALRTSSLQLAPDRAPVALLARPLEGDPARALPLVDPARPVPPGRVGVYVSEAVVDLYGARPGADWPRLSEVFRPAAQSGKASAAIFFVAGVWRDYVRQHGAIALDLQDFARLTGDARASDLALWPMPGREAGALRSEVLEQARESLGASAADALEFTSADAIRARSLAIFDRSFAVTYWLQAVAIGIGLFGVAASFSAQVLARRKEFGLLAHLGLTRRQILAVVAGEGAAWTAVGAVAGTLLGLAVAAVLVHVVNPQSFHWTMDLAVPWPRLGALALAVVAVGTLTAWLAGRLAAGRDAVMAVKEDW
;
A
#
# COMPACT_ATOMS: atom_id res chain seq x y z
N MET A 1 6.23 58.22 29.36
CA MET A 1 7.50 57.71 29.97
C MET A 1 7.15 56.92 31.19
N GLN A 2 7.25 55.58 31.12
CA GLN A 2 7.65 54.70 32.20
C GLN A 2 7.80 53.26 31.65
N ARG A 3 9.04 52.90 31.34
CA ARG A 3 9.46 51.54 30.99
C ARG A 3 9.44 50.74 32.30
N ASN A 4 8.50 49.80 32.46
CA ASN A 4 8.59 48.77 33.50
C ASN A 4 9.28 47.54 32.94
N SER A 5 10.55 47.40 33.20
CA SER A 5 11.35 46.21 33.02
C SER A 5 10.89 45.15 34.02
N THR A 6 10.13 44.14 33.56
CA THR A 6 9.74 42.99 34.39
C THR A 6 10.95 42.06 34.55
N ARG A 7 11.68 42.17 35.64
CA ARG A 7 12.58 41.15 36.17
C ARG A 7 11.75 39.84 36.39
N ARG A 8 12.04 38.83 35.62
CA ARG A 8 11.53 37.48 35.85
C ARG A 8 12.24 36.88 37.06
N GLY A 9 11.58 36.87 38.25
CA GLY A 9 12.11 36.28 39.43
C GLY A 9 11.98 34.74 39.47
N PRO A 10 12.80 34.00 40.24
CA PRO A 10 12.80 32.53 40.34
C PRO A 10 11.53 31.97 40.99
N HIS A 11 10.66 32.78 41.57
CA HIS A 11 9.39 32.35 42.22
C HIS A 11 8.36 31.73 41.27
N ASN A 12 8.39 32.04 39.97
CA ASN A 12 7.36 31.56 39.05
C ASN A 12 7.50 30.07 38.63
N ARG A 13 8.71 29.49 38.69
CA ARG A 13 8.91 28.06 38.35
C ARG A 13 8.36 27.13 39.44
N GLY A 14 8.50 27.48 40.70
CA GLY A 14 7.99 26.70 41.83
C GLY A 14 6.45 26.65 41.90
N MET A 15 5.79 27.75 41.54
CA MET A 15 4.32 27.81 41.48
C MET A 15 3.73 26.95 40.33
N LEU A 16 4.34 26.97 39.17
CA LEU A 16 3.90 26.14 38.03
C LEU A 16 4.05 24.65 38.30
N THR A 17 5.14 24.20 38.90
CA THR A 17 5.35 22.81 39.32
C THR A 17 4.39 22.34 40.38
N ALA A 18 4.08 23.18 41.36
CA ALA A 18 3.09 22.92 42.39
C ALA A 18 1.67 22.79 41.79
N LEU A 19 1.29 23.70 40.87
CA LEU A 19 0.01 23.65 40.16
C LEU A 19 -0.09 22.42 39.22
N LEU A 20 0.98 22.04 38.56
CA LEU A 20 1.01 20.82 37.76
C LEU A 20 0.73 19.59 38.61
N ARG A 21 1.35 19.47 39.78
CA ARG A 21 1.21 18.32 40.66
C ARG A 21 -0.15 18.28 41.38
N THR A 22 -0.65 19.44 41.81
CA THR A 22 -1.89 19.49 42.61
C THR A 22 -3.15 19.66 41.76
N PHE A 23 -3.08 20.36 40.67
CA PHE A 23 -4.22 20.68 39.80
C PHE A 23 -4.30 19.76 38.58
N SER A 24 -3.25 19.72 37.76
CA SER A 24 -3.30 18.95 36.50
C SER A 24 -3.19 17.44 36.70
N TRP A 25 -2.25 16.98 37.55
CA TRP A 25 -2.07 15.55 37.79
C TRP A 25 -3.26 14.92 38.54
N ARG A 26 -3.84 15.63 39.52
CA ARG A 26 -5.06 15.17 40.17
C ARG A 26 -6.25 15.12 39.22
N ALA A 27 -6.40 16.10 38.31
CA ALA A 27 -7.48 16.09 37.33
C ALA A 27 -7.38 14.90 36.35
N LEU A 28 -6.17 14.56 35.89
CA LEU A 28 -5.94 13.38 35.06
C LEU A 28 -6.27 12.08 35.75
N ARG A 29 -6.02 11.98 37.09
CA ARG A 29 -6.34 10.80 37.91
C ARG A 29 -7.82 10.70 38.29
N HIS A 30 -8.53 11.80 38.48
CA HIS A 30 -9.95 11.79 38.83
C HIS A 30 -10.86 11.40 37.67
N HIS A 31 -10.37 11.54 36.40
CA HIS A 31 -11.14 11.15 35.22
C HIS A 31 -10.33 10.17 34.35
N PRO A 32 -10.00 8.96 34.85
CA PRO A 32 -9.04 8.06 34.20
C PRO A 32 -9.50 7.63 32.79
N TRP A 33 -10.79 7.40 32.62
CA TRP A 33 -11.33 6.99 31.31
C TRP A 33 -11.16 8.02 30.19
N ARG A 34 -11.21 9.31 30.52
CA ARG A 34 -10.99 10.38 29.54
C ARG A 34 -9.54 10.50 29.15
N SER A 35 -8.66 10.47 30.14
CA SER A 35 -7.22 10.50 29.93
C SER A 35 -6.79 9.26 29.15
N ALA A 36 -7.32 8.09 29.50
CA ALA A 36 -7.10 6.84 28.77
C ALA A 36 -7.56 6.91 27.29
N ALA A 37 -8.70 7.56 27.04
CA ALA A 37 -9.20 7.78 25.67
C ALA A 37 -8.25 8.61 24.83
N ALA A 38 -7.77 9.74 25.38
CA ALA A 38 -6.84 10.60 24.68
C ALA A 38 -5.49 9.90 24.42
N VAL A 39 -4.99 9.18 25.45
CA VAL A 39 -3.77 8.36 25.33
C VAL A 39 -3.95 7.26 24.29
N ALA A 40 -5.06 6.50 24.33
CA ALA A 40 -5.35 5.43 23.37
C ALA A 40 -5.43 5.94 21.93
N ALA A 41 -6.02 7.12 21.71
CA ALA A 41 -6.12 7.71 20.38
C ALA A 41 -4.75 8.08 19.80
N VAL A 42 -3.87 8.73 20.59
CA VAL A 42 -2.49 9.02 20.16
C VAL A 42 -1.70 7.73 20.01
N MET A 43 -1.82 6.80 20.96
CA MET A 43 -1.18 5.49 20.95
C MET A 43 -1.48 4.74 19.64
N LEU A 44 -2.76 4.62 19.27
CA LEU A 44 -3.16 3.91 18.06
C LEU A 44 -2.68 4.59 16.79
N GLY A 45 -2.74 5.93 16.72
CA GLY A 45 -2.21 6.68 15.56
C GLY A 45 -0.70 6.50 15.38
N VAL A 46 0.07 6.60 16.49
CA VAL A 46 1.53 6.39 16.47
C VAL A 46 1.88 4.94 16.21
N ALA A 47 1.19 3.99 16.88
CA ALA A 47 1.42 2.56 16.71
C ALA A 47 1.28 2.12 15.26
N LEU A 48 0.24 2.60 14.59
CA LEU A 48 -0.02 2.28 13.22
C LEU A 48 1.05 2.83 12.27
N GLY A 49 1.37 4.12 12.39
CA GLY A 49 2.40 4.73 11.55
C GLY A 49 3.76 4.07 11.73
N PHE A 50 4.13 3.81 12.99
CA PHE A 50 5.40 3.18 13.31
C PHE A 50 5.45 1.70 12.89
N ALA A 51 4.37 0.93 13.11
CA ALA A 51 4.29 -0.47 12.66
C ALA A 51 4.47 -0.59 11.15
N VAL A 52 3.74 0.21 10.37
CA VAL A 52 3.86 0.23 8.91
C VAL A 52 5.28 0.58 8.47
N HIS A 53 5.91 1.57 9.12
CA HIS A 53 7.28 1.96 8.81
C HIS A 53 8.27 0.81 9.08
N VAL A 54 8.19 0.19 10.26
CA VAL A 54 9.08 -0.91 10.66
C VAL A 54 8.93 -2.13 9.75
N ILE A 55 7.70 -2.57 9.48
CA ILE A 55 7.44 -3.70 8.58
C ILE A 55 8.09 -3.45 7.22
N ASN A 56 7.88 -2.27 6.67
CA ASN A 56 8.35 -1.93 5.34
C ASN A 56 9.89 -1.77 5.30
N ALA A 57 10.47 -1.14 6.31
CA ALA A 57 11.93 -1.02 6.43
C ALA A 57 12.60 -2.39 6.56
N SER A 58 12.02 -3.29 7.39
CA SER A 58 12.53 -4.65 7.58
C SER A 58 12.46 -5.47 6.29
N ALA A 59 11.35 -5.39 5.56
CA ALA A 59 11.19 -6.09 4.29
C ALA A 59 12.17 -5.59 3.22
N LEU A 60 12.38 -4.28 3.13
CA LEU A 60 13.32 -3.69 2.17
C LEU A 60 14.78 -3.99 2.50
N ASP A 61 15.15 -3.95 3.77
CA ASP A 61 16.53 -4.24 4.18
C ASP A 61 16.89 -5.70 3.92
N GLU A 62 16.00 -6.63 4.28
CA GLU A 62 16.17 -8.06 3.97
C GLU A 62 16.30 -8.29 2.46
N PHE A 63 15.45 -7.65 1.67
CA PHE A 63 15.52 -7.76 0.22
C PHE A 63 16.82 -7.16 -0.32
N ALA A 64 17.22 -5.99 0.13
CA ALA A 64 18.46 -5.35 -0.29
C ALA A 64 19.69 -6.18 0.10
N GLN A 65 19.67 -6.84 1.26
CA GLN A 65 20.73 -7.77 1.67
C GLN A 65 20.73 -9.02 0.78
N ALA A 66 19.55 -9.60 0.50
CA ALA A 66 19.44 -10.76 -0.39
C ALA A 66 19.93 -10.44 -1.81
N VAL A 67 19.57 -9.29 -2.38
CA VAL A 67 20.06 -8.85 -3.69
C VAL A 67 21.57 -8.66 -3.70
N ARG A 68 22.12 -7.99 -2.69
CA ARG A 68 23.58 -7.81 -2.57
C ARG A 68 24.33 -9.13 -2.40
N ALA A 69 23.75 -10.09 -1.67
CA ALA A 69 24.35 -11.41 -1.49
C ALA A 69 24.39 -12.22 -2.79
N VAL A 70 23.36 -12.08 -3.64
CA VAL A 70 23.27 -12.80 -4.92
C VAL A 70 24.03 -12.08 -6.04
N ASN A 71 23.89 -10.77 -6.18
CA ASN A 71 24.53 -10.01 -7.26
C ASN A 71 26.00 -9.66 -6.97
N GLY A 72 26.48 -9.88 -5.74
CA GLY A 72 27.81 -9.42 -5.36
C GLY A 72 27.89 -7.89 -5.30
N GLN A 73 29.04 -7.34 -5.66
CA GLN A 73 29.29 -5.89 -5.73
C GLN A 73 29.99 -5.53 -7.04
N PRO A 74 29.35 -5.72 -8.22
CA PRO A 74 29.90 -5.21 -9.46
C PRO A 74 29.86 -3.68 -9.47
N ASP A 75 30.74 -3.04 -10.27
CA ASP A 75 30.69 -1.59 -10.48
C ASP A 75 29.75 -1.23 -11.64
N LEU A 76 29.56 -2.16 -12.58
CA LEU A 76 28.74 -2.02 -13.77
C LEU A 76 28.22 -3.38 -14.23
N GLU A 77 27.00 -3.43 -14.73
CA GLU A 77 26.38 -4.61 -15.32
C GLU A 77 26.01 -4.35 -16.79
N LEU A 78 26.16 -5.38 -17.61
CA LEU A 78 25.70 -5.40 -19.00
C LEU A 78 24.47 -6.32 -19.09
N ARG A 79 23.40 -5.81 -19.67
CA ARG A 79 22.15 -6.58 -19.89
C ARG A 79 21.63 -6.34 -21.29
N ALA A 80 20.93 -7.33 -21.87
CA ALA A 80 20.23 -7.14 -23.12
C ALA A 80 18.93 -6.35 -22.91
N THR A 81 18.58 -5.49 -23.86
CA THR A 81 17.28 -4.82 -23.89
C THR A 81 16.13 -5.80 -24.13
N ARG A 82 16.42 -6.90 -24.82
CA ARG A 82 15.51 -8.00 -25.13
C ARG A 82 16.29 -9.30 -25.28
N GLY A 83 15.75 -10.40 -24.71
CA GLY A 83 16.37 -11.72 -24.81
C GLY A 83 17.67 -11.85 -24.06
N ALA A 84 18.62 -12.62 -24.61
CA ALA A 84 19.90 -12.94 -24.00
C ALA A 84 21.05 -12.13 -24.62
N LEU A 85 22.13 -11.93 -23.86
CA LEU A 85 23.40 -11.41 -24.38
C LEU A 85 24.15 -12.53 -25.12
N PRO A 86 24.78 -12.26 -26.26
CA PRO A 86 25.68 -13.22 -26.88
C PRO A 86 26.97 -13.40 -26.06
N GLU A 87 27.38 -14.63 -25.86
CA GLU A 87 28.56 -14.95 -25.04
C GLU A 87 29.86 -14.38 -25.66
N SER A 88 29.90 -14.22 -27.00
CA SER A 88 31.05 -13.59 -27.70
C SER A 88 31.40 -12.22 -27.11
N LEU A 89 30.40 -11.46 -26.63
CA LEU A 89 30.59 -10.15 -26.01
C LEU A 89 31.45 -10.22 -24.76
N TYR A 90 31.37 -11.32 -24.00
CA TYR A 90 32.14 -11.49 -22.76
C TYR A 90 33.65 -11.38 -23.04
N GLY A 91 34.15 -12.04 -24.08
CA GLY A 91 35.56 -11.99 -24.41
C GLY A 91 36.04 -10.60 -24.85
N GLU A 92 35.19 -9.81 -25.50
CA GLU A 92 35.51 -8.44 -25.92
C GLU A 92 35.55 -7.49 -24.71
N VAL A 93 34.60 -7.64 -23.81
CA VAL A 93 34.50 -6.82 -22.58
C VAL A 93 35.61 -7.14 -21.60
N ALA A 94 35.93 -8.42 -21.37
CA ALA A 94 36.96 -8.85 -20.43
C ALA A 94 38.39 -8.39 -20.83
N ARG A 95 38.63 -8.12 -22.12
CA ARG A 95 39.94 -7.62 -22.59
C ARG A 95 40.12 -6.11 -22.48
N GLN A 96 39.13 -5.39 -22.06
CA GLN A 96 39.24 -3.93 -21.92
C GLN A 96 40.17 -3.54 -20.78
N PRO A 97 41.13 -2.62 -20.98
CA PRO A 97 42.13 -2.28 -19.97
C PRO A 97 41.54 -1.62 -18.73
N GLN A 98 40.35 -1.08 -18.83
CA GLN A 98 39.61 -0.44 -17.75
C GLN A 98 38.80 -1.44 -16.89
N VAL A 99 38.66 -2.69 -17.36
CA VAL A 99 37.96 -3.77 -16.68
C VAL A 99 38.99 -4.61 -15.88
N ARG A 100 38.78 -4.71 -14.57
CA ARG A 100 39.62 -5.54 -13.69
C ARG A 100 39.15 -6.99 -13.73
N LEU A 101 37.81 -7.20 -13.69
CA LEU A 101 37.20 -8.51 -13.68
C LEU A 101 35.87 -8.44 -14.40
N ALA A 102 35.62 -9.39 -15.28
CA ALA A 102 34.31 -9.58 -15.90
C ALA A 102 33.80 -10.98 -15.54
N SER A 103 32.55 -11.11 -15.15
CA SER A 103 31.93 -12.39 -14.81
C SER A 103 30.64 -12.59 -15.60
N PRO A 104 30.57 -13.67 -16.40
CA PRO A 104 29.37 -14.02 -17.13
C PRO A 104 28.35 -14.72 -16.21
N TRP A 105 27.06 -14.46 -16.40
CA TRP A 105 25.97 -15.06 -15.65
C TRP A 105 24.88 -15.58 -16.55
N LEU A 106 24.34 -16.76 -16.20
CA LEU A 106 23.14 -17.32 -16.79
C LEU A 106 22.12 -17.58 -15.68
N GLU A 107 20.99 -16.90 -15.71
CA GLU A 107 19.91 -17.10 -14.77
C GLU A 107 18.76 -17.87 -15.45
N VAL A 108 18.34 -18.98 -14.86
CA VAL A 108 17.25 -19.80 -15.38
C VAL A 108 16.23 -20.05 -14.27
N PRO A 109 15.00 -19.55 -14.39
CA PRO A 109 13.92 -19.89 -13.47
C PRO A 109 13.45 -21.32 -13.77
N VAL A 110 13.38 -22.14 -12.70
CA VAL A 110 12.96 -23.53 -12.76
C VAL A 110 11.98 -23.86 -11.66
N ARG A 111 11.33 -25.03 -11.78
CA ARG A 111 10.66 -25.65 -10.64
C ARG A 111 11.46 -26.88 -10.22
N ALA A 112 11.68 -27.01 -8.92
CA ALA A 112 12.43 -28.12 -8.35
C ALA A 112 11.52 -29.03 -7.51
N SER A 113 11.73 -30.34 -7.59
CA SER A 113 11.08 -31.34 -6.74
C SER A 113 12.11 -32.36 -6.27
N ALA A 114 12.07 -32.73 -4.98
CA ALA A 114 12.97 -33.72 -4.40
C ALA A 114 12.43 -35.15 -4.59
N THR A 115 11.08 -35.34 -4.60
CA THR A 115 10.41 -36.63 -4.77
C THR A 115 9.25 -36.52 -5.77
N ARG A 116 8.98 -37.59 -6.50
CA ARG A 116 7.80 -37.69 -7.37
C ARG A 116 6.52 -37.52 -6.54
N GLY A 117 5.66 -36.59 -6.95
CA GLY A 117 4.39 -36.31 -6.27
C GLY A 117 4.46 -35.15 -5.24
N GLN A 118 5.63 -34.62 -4.93
CA GLN A 118 5.77 -33.40 -4.15
C GLN A 118 5.39 -32.16 -4.99
N THR A 119 4.73 -31.20 -4.37
CA THR A 119 4.43 -29.91 -5.03
C THR A 119 5.74 -29.22 -5.44
N PRO A 120 5.99 -28.97 -6.75
CA PRO A 120 7.24 -28.38 -7.20
C PRO A 120 7.43 -26.96 -6.63
N VAL A 121 8.63 -26.67 -6.18
CA VAL A 121 9.03 -25.38 -5.60
C VAL A 121 9.66 -24.50 -6.68
N ALA A 122 9.28 -23.23 -6.74
CA ALA A 122 9.94 -22.26 -7.63
C ALA A 122 11.38 -22.03 -7.15
N LEU A 123 12.33 -22.23 -8.04
CA LEU A 123 13.77 -22.13 -7.78
C LEU A 123 14.42 -21.35 -8.92
N ARG A 124 15.42 -20.51 -8.59
CA ARG A 124 16.26 -19.86 -9.59
C ARG A 124 17.61 -20.58 -9.67
N VAL A 125 18.00 -21.02 -10.85
CA VAL A 125 19.33 -21.56 -11.10
C VAL A 125 20.24 -20.44 -11.60
N LEU A 126 21.38 -20.27 -10.95
CA LEU A 126 22.44 -19.32 -11.30
C LEU A 126 23.61 -20.09 -11.86
N GLY A 127 23.80 -20.03 -13.18
CA GLY A 127 25.02 -20.46 -13.85
C GLY A 127 26.08 -19.35 -13.74
N ALA A 128 27.19 -19.65 -13.10
CA ALA A 128 28.30 -18.72 -12.90
C ALA A 128 29.65 -19.39 -13.14
N ASP A 129 30.66 -18.61 -13.51
CA ASP A 129 32.02 -19.11 -13.61
C ASP A 129 32.56 -19.48 -12.22
N ALA A 130 32.79 -20.76 -11.98
CA ALA A 130 33.24 -21.31 -10.72
C ALA A 130 34.53 -20.67 -10.19
N LEU A 131 35.42 -20.21 -11.06
CA LEU A 131 36.72 -19.61 -10.69
C LEU A 131 36.57 -18.13 -10.32
N LEU A 132 35.61 -17.42 -10.91
CA LEU A 132 35.37 -16.00 -10.68
C LEU A 132 34.42 -15.73 -9.52
N LEU A 133 33.56 -16.70 -9.22
CA LEU A 133 32.49 -16.58 -8.24
C LEU A 133 32.96 -16.11 -6.84
N PRO A 134 34.05 -16.65 -6.23
CA PRO A 134 34.48 -16.17 -4.91
C PRO A 134 34.93 -14.70 -4.91
N ALA A 135 35.44 -14.20 -6.04
CA ALA A 135 35.87 -12.82 -6.17
C ALA A 135 34.69 -11.86 -6.44
N MET A 136 33.65 -12.30 -7.15
CA MET A 136 32.50 -11.45 -7.53
C MET A 136 31.38 -11.49 -6.48
N ALA A 137 30.99 -12.67 -6.05
CA ALA A 137 29.88 -12.91 -5.13
C ALA A 137 30.21 -13.96 -4.07
N PRO A 138 31.00 -13.63 -3.03
CA PRO A 138 31.49 -14.59 -2.01
C PRO A 138 30.39 -15.40 -1.32
N ALA A 139 29.19 -14.82 -1.16
CA ALA A 139 28.07 -15.51 -0.54
C ALA A 139 27.49 -16.66 -1.40
N LEU A 140 27.74 -16.65 -2.71
CA LEU A 140 27.39 -17.72 -3.64
C LEU A 140 28.49 -18.75 -3.80
N ALA A 141 29.67 -18.56 -3.17
CA ALA A 141 30.74 -19.51 -3.24
C ALA A 141 30.28 -20.90 -2.71
N PRO A 142 30.39 -21.97 -3.50
CA PRO A 142 29.87 -23.27 -3.16
C PRO A 142 30.67 -23.91 -2.04
N ARG A 143 29.96 -24.58 -1.13
CA ARG A 143 30.53 -25.41 -0.07
C ARG A 143 30.04 -26.83 -0.28
N ALA A 144 30.96 -27.68 -0.73
CA ALA A 144 30.64 -29.11 -0.88
C ALA A 144 30.42 -29.77 0.48
N TYR A 145 29.61 -30.83 0.53
CA TYR A 145 29.44 -31.63 1.75
C TYR A 145 30.74 -32.40 2.07
N ASP A 146 30.91 -32.81 3.32
CA ASP A 146 32.08 -33.54 3.76
C ASP A 146 32.21 -34.89 3.01
N GLY A 147 33.35 -35.06 2.28
CA GLY A 147 33.59 -36.22 1.43
C GLY A 147 33.19 -36.07 -0.04
N ALA A 148 32.61 -34.94 -0.45
CA ALA A 148 32.37 -34.62 -1.87
C ALA A 148 33.69 -34.24 -2.57
N ASP A 149 33.73 -34.46 -3.88
CA ASP A 149 34.81 -33.99 -4.73
C ASP A 149 34.97 -32.46 -4.62
N ARG A 150 36.17 -31.96 -4.45
CA ARG A 150 36.50 -30.53 -4.43
C ARG A 150 36.17 -29.83 -5.74
N LEU A 151 36.13 -30.56 -6.85
CA LEU A 151 35.75 -30.08 -8.17
C LEU A 151 34.28 -30.34 -8.50
N ALA A 152 33.45 -30.72 -7.52
CA ALA A 152 32.04 -31.01 -7.73
C ALA A 152 31.24 -29.86 -8.40
N MET A 153 31.69 -28.61 -8.24
CA MET A 153 31.10 -27.45 -8.92
C MET A 153 31.23 -27.54 -10.45
N LEU A 154 32.31 -28.07 -10.96
CA LEU A 154 32.58 -28.22 -12.40
C LEU A 154 31.96 -29.49 -12.98
N ALA A 155 31.33 -30.33 -12.15
CA ALA A 155 30.71 -31.55 -12.62
C ALA A 155 29.37 -31.26 -13.31
N PRO A 156 29.05 -31.93 -14.42
CA PRO A 156 27.79 -31.75 -15.13
C PRO A 156 26.62 -32.10 -14.23
N ALA A 157 25.49 -31.43 -14.43
CA ALA A 157 24.24 -31.64 -13.69
C ALA A 157 24.39 -31.64 -12.16
N THR A 158 25.27 -30.81 -11.63
CA THR A 158 25.52 -30.68 -10.18
C THR A 158 25.16 -29.27 -9.71
N VAL A 159 24.44 -29.20 -8.57
CA VAL A 159 23.95 -27.93 -8.02
C VAL A 159 24.28 -27.80 -6.53
N PHE A 160 24.37 -26.54 -6.08
CA PHE A 160 24.55 -26.15 -4.69
C PHE A 160 23.38 -25.27 -4.26
N LEU A 161 22.68 -25.65 -3.18
CA LEU A 161 21.43 -25.03 -2.75
C LEU A 161 21.66 -24.02 -1.63
N ASN A 162 20.89 -22.92 -1.65
CA ASN A 162 20.85 -22.04 -0.50
C ASN A 162 19.92 -22.60 0.61
N PRO A 163 19.98 -22.08 1.86
CA PRO A 163 19.15 -22.57 2.95
C PRO A 163 17.62 -22.52 2.65
N ALA A 164 17.19 -21.48 1.94
CA ALA A 164 15.77 -21.34 1.56
C ALA A 164 15.31 -22.44 0.58
N ALA A 165 16.16 -22.82 -0.38
CA ALA A 165 15.88 -23.91 -1.30
C ALA A 165 15.86 -25.27 -0.59
N GLN A 166 16.80 -25.50 0.35
CA GLN A 166 16.82 -26.72 1.16
C GLN A 166 15.53 -26.87 1.97
N GLN A 167 15.13 -25.81 2.68
CA GLN A 167 13.92 -25.80 3.48
C GLN A 167 12.67 -26.00 2.62
N ALA A 168 12.57 -25.31 1.48
CA ALA A 168 11.42 -25.42 0.59
C ALA A 168 11.30 -26.81 -0.06
N LEU A 169 12.41 -27.47 -0.34
CA LEU A 169 12.46 -28.83 -0.86
C LEU A 169 12.32 -29.90 0.23
N GLY A 170 12.32 -29.51 1.50
CA GLY A 170 12.27 -30.45 2.63
C GLY A 170 13.53 -31.31 2.78
N LEU A 171 14.67 -30.80 2.27
CA LEU A 171 15.95 -31.49 2.40
C LEU A 171 16.58 -31.17 3.76
N GLY A 172 17.06 -32.20 4.45
CA GLY A 172 17.84 -32.05 5.68
C GLY A 172 19.28 -31.59 5.41
N THR A 173 20.23 -32.10 6.20
CA THR A 173 21.67 -31.94 5.93
C THR A 173 22.01 -32.59 4.60
N ILE A 174 22.73 -31.86 3.74
CA ILE A 174 23.17 -32.36 2.44
C ILE A 174 24.40 -33.24 2.62
N ASP A 175 24.31 -34.48 2.16
CA ASP A 175 25.37 -35.49 2.23
C ASP A 175 25.37 -36.38 0.95
N ALA A 176 26.16 -37.43 0.96
CA ALA A 176 26.29 -38.40 -0.14
C ALA A 176 24.97 -39.18 -0.41
N GLN A 177 24.06 -39.23 0.56
CA GLN A 177 22.77 -39.92 0.45
C GLN A 177 21.64 -39.02 0.03
N THR A 178 21.91 -37.69 -0.11
CA THR A 178 20.89 -36.73 -0.53
C THR A 178 20.36 -37.11 -1.92
N PRO A 179 19.02 -37.28 -2.08
CA PRO A 179 18.44 -37.70 -3.36
C PRO A 179 18.68 -36.66 -4.44
N ALA A 180 18.80 -37.13 -5.68
CA ALA A 180 18.81 -36.24 -6.82
C ALA A 180 17.47 -35.50 -6.89
N ILE A 181 17.53 -34.21 -7.19
CA ILE A 181 16.33 -33.37 -7.42
C ILE A 181 16.07 -33.23 -8.90
N THR A 182 14.82 -33.06 -9.26
CA THR A 182 14.43 -32.78 -10.65
C THR A 182 14.18 -31.30 -10.84
N LEU A 183 14.92 -30.69 -11.77
CA LEU A 183 14.73 -29.29 -12.20
C LEU A 183 13.86 -29.27 -13.46
N GLN A 184 12.68 -28.68 -13.38
CA GLN A 184 11.78 -28.47 -14.50
C GLN A 184 12.06 -27.09 -15.08
N ALA A 185 12.73 -27.04 -16.24
CA ALA A 185 12.97 -25.83 -17.01
C ALA A 185 12.09 -25.85 -18.26
N GLY A 186 11.08 -25.01 -18.26
CA GLY A 186 10.11 -25.04 -19.34
C GLY A 186 9.39 -26.39 -19.43
N LEU A 187 9.47 -27.03 -20.60
CA LEU A 187 8.88 -28.34 -20.86
C LEU A 187 9.84 -29.49 -20.59
N ALA A 188 11.10 -29.23 -20.29
CA ALA A 188 12.12 -30.24 -20.04
C ALA A 188 12.37 -30.45 -18.53
N ALA A 189 12.52 -31.70 -18.16
CA ALA A 189 12.86 -32.11 -16.78
C ALA A 189 14.30 -32.65 -16.75
N HIS A 190 15.11 -32.07 -15.88
CA HIS A 190 16.53 -32.39 -15.76
C HIS A 190 16.82 -32.93 -14.35
N PRO A 191 17.24 -34.19 -14.20
CA PRO A 191 17.71 -34.69 -12.92
C PRO A 191 19.09 -34.09 -12.62
N VAL A 192 19.28 -33.56 -11.42
CA VAL A 192 20.54 -32.99 -10.95
C VAL A 192 20.91 -33.47 -9.57
N ARG A 193 22.21 -33.59 -9.31
CA ARG A 193 22.71 -33.99 -8.00
C ARG A 193 22.99 -32.75 -7.14
N VAL A 194 22.58 -32.81 -5.90
CA VAL A 194 22.91 -31.78 -4.91
C VAL A 194 24.27 -32.13 -4.27
N ALA A 195 25.31 -31.32 -4.51
CA ALA A 195 26.66 -31.55 -4.02
C ALA A 195 27.04 -30.71 -2.80
N GLY A 196 26.21 -29.79 -2.38
CA GLY A 196 26.49 -28.93 -1.24
C GLY A 196 25.60 -27.73 -1.14
N THR A 197 26.10 -26.71 -0.46
CA THR A 197 25.33 -25.51 -0.10
C THR A 197 26.03 -24.23 -0.53
N VAL A 198 25.27 -23.14 -0.59
CA VAL A 198 25.77 -21.75 -0.68
C VAL A 198 25.21 -20.94 0.48
N ALA A 199 25.97 -19.94 0.94
CA ALA A 199 25.59 -19.14 2.12
C ALA A 199 24.59 -18.00 1.81
N ALA A 200 24.24 -17.79 0.53
CA ALA A 200 23.35 -16.70 0.13
C ALA A 200 21.94 -16.86 0.73
N GLY A 201 21.46 -15.83 1.41
CA GLY A 201 20.07 -15.73 1.89
C GLY A 201 19.09 -15.40 0.78
N GLY A 202 17.82 -15.11 1.17
CA GLY A 202 16.77 -14.68 0.25
C GLY A 202 15.93 -15.81 -0.30
N ALA A 203 15.42 -15.65 -1.53
CA ALA A 203 14.55 -16.63 -2.19
C ALA A 203 15.28 -17.95 -2.50
N PRO A 204 14.55 -19.07 -2.70
CA PRO A 204 15.16 -20.32 -3.10
C PRO A 204 16.00 -20.20 -4.37
N LEU A 205 17.26 -20.58 -4.29
CA LEU A 205 18.20 -20.56 -5.41
C LEU A 205 19.14 -21.76 -5.40
N ALA A 206 19.64 -22.11 -6.59
CA ALA A 206 20.69 -23.07 -6.82
C ALA A 206 21.82 -22.46 -7.63
N VAL A 207 23.06 -22.82 -7.34
CA VAL A 207 24.25 -22.40 -8.09
C VAL A 207 24.88 -23.59 -8.78
N MET A 208 25.28 -23.42 -10.02
CA MET A 208 26.03 -24.41 -10.81
C MET A 208 27.03 -23.72 -11.74
N ASP A 209 27.92 -24.48 -12.32
CA ASP A 209 28.85 -23.96 -13.32
C ASP A 209 28.12 -23.43 -14.55
N ILE A 210 28.62 -22.34 -15.14
CA ILE A 210 27.93 -21.68 -16.27
C ILE A 210 27.87 -22.55 -17.50
N GLY A 211 28.99 -23.28 -17.83
CA GLY A 211 29.00 -24.18 -18.95
C GLY A 211 28.01 -25.34 -18.77
N ALA A 212 28.00 -25.91 -17.56
CA ALA A 212 27.04 -26.96 -17.21
C ALA A 212 25.57 -26.46 -17.27
N ALA A 213 25.31 -25.20 -16.89
CA ALA A 213 23.99 -24.58 -16.98
C ALA A 213 23.59 -24.33 -18.45
N GLN A 214 24.51 -23.85 -19.29
CA GLN A 214 24.26 -23.64 -20.70
C GLN A 214 23.88 -24.94 -21.42
N ASP A 215 24.65 -26.00 -21.16
CA ASP A 215 24.40 -27.32 -21.76
C ASP A 215 23.10 -27.94 -21.26
N LEU A 216 22.88 -27.92 -19.92
CA LEU A 216 21.70 -28.52 -19.29
C LEU A 216 20.40 -27.88 -19.79
N PHE A 217 20.37 -26.56 -19.95
CA PHE A 217 19.17 -25.82 -20.32
C PHE A 217 19.12 -25.44 -21.82
N GLY A 218 20.04 -25.92 -22.64
CA GLY A 218 20.07 -25.65 -24.08
C GLY A 218 20.28 -24.16 -24.39
N ARG A 219 21.10 -23.46 -23.59
CA ARG A 219 21.38 -22.04 -23.72
C ARG A 219 22.84 -21.74 -24.15
N ALA A 220 23.44 -22.64 -24.89
CA ALA A 220 24.81 -22.47 -25.38
C ALA A 220 24.98 -21.13 -26.10
N GLY A 221 26.04 -20.40 -25.78
CA GLY A 221 26.35 -19.08 -26.36
C GLY A 221 25.47 -17.92 -25.85
N GLN A 222 24.65 -18.13 -24.83
CA GLN A 222 23.72 -17.12 -24.26
C GLN A 222 24.07 -16.81 -22.81
N LEU A 223 24.02 -15.52 -22.46
CA LEU A 223 24.20 -15.00 -21.11
C LEU A 223 23.00 -14.13 -20.73
N THR A 224 22.65 -14.10 -19.47
CA THR A 224 21.64 -13.19 -18.95
C THR A 224 22.24 -11.82 -18.66
N ARG A 225 23.45 -11.79 -18.09
CA ARG A 225 24.18 -10.55 -17.79
C ARG A 225 25.70 -10.80 -17.72
N ILE A 226 26.47 -9.71 -17.82
CA ILE A 226 27.91 -9.70 -17.55
C ILE A 226 28.17 -8.65 -16.47
N ASP A 227 28.69 -9.07 -15.34
CA ASP A 227 29.06 -8.22 -14.21
C ASP A 227 30.49 -7.77 -14.30
N LEU A 228 30.78 -6.49 -14.12
CA LEU A 228 32.08 -5.89 -14.26
C LEU A 228 32.56 -5.29 -12.94
N ARG A 229 33.82 -5.56 -12.59
CA ARG A 229 34.61 -4.76 -11.67
C ARG A 229 35.61 -3.93 -12.42
N LEU A 230 35.67 -2.65 -12.14
CA LEU A 230 36.51 -1.71 -12.85
C LEU A 230 37.90 -1.61 -12.21
N GLN A 231 38.89 -1.18 -12.99
CA GLN A 231 40.21 -0.84 -12.47
C GLN A 231 40.11 0.40 -11.58
N PRO A 232 40.89 0.48 -10.50
CA PRO A 232 41.00 1.67 -9.67
C PRO A 232 41.30 2.92 -10.53
N GLY A 233 40.49 3.95 -10.38
CA GLY A 233 40.56 5.19 -11.18
C GLY A 233 39.73 5.22 -12.45
N SER A 234 39.10 4.12 -12.87
CA SER A 234 38.12 4.09 -13.96
C SER A 234 36.75 4.43 -13.43
N THR A 235 35.97 5.17 -14.20
CA THR A 235 34.57 5.50 -13.87
C THR A 235 33.60 4.68 -14.71
N PRO A 236 32.41 4.32 -14.22
CA PRO A 236 31.38 3.64 -15.02
C PRO A 236 31.10 4.36 -16.36
N ALA A 237 31.04 5.69 -16.35
CA ALA A 237 30.79 6.48 -17.57
C ALA A 237 31.93 6.35 -18.62
N SER A 238 33.20 6.35 -18.19
CA SER A 238 34.33 6.19 -19.13
C SER A 238 34.35 4.79 -19.75
N VAL A 239 33.99 3.76 -18.96
CA VAL A 239 33.91 2.39 -19.46
C VAL A 239 32.71 2.21 -20.40
N GLN A 240 31.58 2.79 -20.11
CA GLN A 240 30.41 2.79 -21.00
C GLN A 240 30.74 3.40 -22.35
N GLN A 241 31.43 4.56 -22.36
CA GLN A 241 31.84 5.22 -23.61
C GLN A 241 32.84 4.37 -24.39
N ALA A 242 33.83 3.77 -23.72
CA ALA A 242 34.81 2.91 -24.36
C ALA A 242 34.19 1.65 -24.96
N LEU A 243 33.28 0.99 -24.25
CA LEU A 243 32.59 -0.20 -24.72
C LEU A 243 31.62 0.11 -25.89
N ALA A 244 30.86 1.20 -25.76
CA ALA A 244 29.95 1.64 -26.82
C ALA A 244 30.66 2.05 -28.12
N ALA A 245 31.94 2.42 -28.07
CA ALA A 245 32.76 2.78 -29.22
C ALA A 245 33.41 1.57 -29.91
N LEU A 246 33.26 0.36 -29.38
CA LEU A 246 33.82 -0.84 -29.99
C LEU A 246 33.18 -1.13 -31.34
N PRO A 247 33.97 -1.52 -32.38
CA PRO A 247 33.44 -1.95 -33.64
C PRO A 247 32.51 -3.16 -33.49
N GLY A 248 31.30 -3.09 -33.98
CA GLY A 248 30.35 -4.19 -33.91
C GLY A 248 29.58 -4.29 -32.56
N TRP A 249 29.66 -3.27 -31.68
CA TRP A 249 28.90 -3.27 -30.43
C TRP A 249 27.38 -3.44 -30.68
N PRO A 250 26.73 -4.43 -30.03
CA PRO A 250 25.32 -4.69 -30.28
C PRO A 250 24.44 -3.52 -29.80
N ALA A 251 23.54 -3.03 -30.67
CA ALA A 251 22.65 -1.91 -30.37
C ALA A 251 21.64 -2.21 -29.22
N GLY A 252 21.49 -3.48 -28.85
CA GLY A 252 20.56 -3.93 -27.79
C GLY A 252 21.21 -4.19 -26.44
N VAL A 253 22.41 -3.69 -26.16
CA VAL A 253 23.10 -3.84 -24.88
C VAL A 253 22.93 -2.56 -24.06
N GLN A 254 22.47 -2.72 -22.83
CA GLN A 254 22.33 -1.63 -21.85
C GLN A 254 23.32 -1.81 -20.71
N PHE A 255 23.76 -0.67 -20.16
CA PHE A 255 24.57 -0.61 -18.97
C PHE A 255 23.66 -0.30 -17.77
N ALA A 256 23.72 -1.13 -16.73
CA ALA A 256 23.01 -0.94 -15.49
C ALA A 256 23.99 -0.75 -14.34
N ALA A 257 23.67 0.12 -13.39
CA ALA A 257 24.43 0.23 -12.17
C ALA A 257 23.84 -0.75 -11.13
N PRO A 258 24.65 -1.33 -10.22
CA PRO A 258 24.15 -2.24 -9.18
C PRO A 258 23.09 -1.63 -8.27
N GLN A 259 23.14 -0.31 -8.14
CA GLN A 259 22.16 0.47 -7.38
C GLN A 259 20.78 0.51 -8.05
N ASP A 260 20.69 0.27 -9.37
CA ASP A 260 19.45 0.31 -10.12
C ASP A 260 18.49 -0.81 -9.68
N ASP A 261 19.00 -1.99 -9.30
CA ASP A 261 18.18 -3.09 -8.78
C ASP A 261 17.54 -2.73 -7.43
N VAL A 262 18.28 -2.07 -6.54
CA VAL A 262 17.76 -1.58 -5.26
C VAL A 262 16.77 -0.44 -5.51
N GLN A 263 17.04 0.46 -6.44
CA GLN A 263 16.12 1.55 -6.81
C GLN A 263 14.86 1.03 -7.48
N ARG A 264 14.94 -0.03 -8.30
CA ARG A 264 13.76 -0.70 -8.89
C ARG A 264 12.82 -1.22 -7.79
N VAL A 265 13.37 -1.89 -6.78
CA VAL A 265 12.55 -2.40 -5.66
C VAL A 265 12.03 -1.28 -4.77
N ASP A 266 12.84 -0.24 -4.53
CA ASP A 266 12.38 0.95 -3.81
C ASP A 266 11.23 1.64 -4.56
N SER A 267 11.29 1.75 -5.88
CA SER A 267 10.23 2.33 -6.71
C SER A 267 8.93 1.50 -6.66
N LEU A 268 9.04 0.16 -6.67
CA LEU A 268 7.90 -0.76 -6.51
C LEU A 268 7.15 -0.56 -5.19
N SER A 269 7.90 -0.41 -4.10
CA SER A 269 7.33 -0.28 -2.77
C SER A 269 6.97 1.16 -2.41
N ARG A 270 7.51 2.16 -3.12
CA ARG A 270 7.37 3.60 -2.80
C ARG A 270 5.92 4.05 -2.75
N ALA A 271 5.13 3.74 -3.79
CA ALA A 271 3.72 4.11 -3.85
C ALA A 271 2.93 3.52 -2.68
N TYR A 272 3.23 2.27 -2.33
CA TYR A 272 2.60 1.57 -1.22
C TYR A 272 2.96 2.20 0.12
N ARG A 273 4.26 2.47 0.35
CA ARG A 273 4.76 3.13 1.56
C ARG A 273 4.14 4.51 1.78
N VAL A 274 4.14 5.32 0.73
CA VAL A 274 3.63 6.68 0.81
C VAL A 274 2.14 6.65 1.13
N ASN A 275 1.37 5.80 0.47
CA ASN A 275 -0.06 5.68 0.72
C ASN A 275 -0.37 5.22 2.16
N LEU A 276 0.32 4.20 2.67
CA LEU A 276 0.18 3.74 4.05
C LEU A 276 0.62 4.80 5.07
N THR A 277 1.69 5.54 4.79
CA THR A 277 2.16 6.63 5.66
C THR A 277 1.12 7.74 5.76
N VAL A 278 0.45 8.08 4.66
CA VAL A 278 -0.61 9.09 4.68
C VAL A 278 -1.83 8.61 5.44
N LEU A 279 -2.23 7.35 5.27
CA LEU A 279 -3.31 6.78 6.07
C LEU A 279 -2.97 6.83 7.56
N ALA A 280 -1.72 6.55 7.93
CA ALA A 280 -1.25 6.69 9.31
C ALA A 280 -1.31 8.16 9.81
N LEU A 281 -0.95 9.14 8.96
CA LEU A 281 -1.07 10.56 9.29
C LEU A 281 -2.52 10.99 9.47
N VAL A 282 -3.45 10.49 8.66
CA VAL A 282 -4.89 10.75 8.84
C VAL A 282 -5.42 10.12 10.12
N ALA A 283 -4.97 8.92 10.48
CA ALA A 283 -5.29 8.29 11.78
C ALA A 283 -4.73 9.12 12.95
N LEU A 284 -3.51 9.63 12.82
CA LEU A 284 -2.88 10.51 13.80
C LEU A 284 -3.64 11.85 13.93
N PHE A 285 -4.11 12.41 12.81
CA PHE A 285 -4.99 13.59 12.80
C PHE A 285 -6.28 13.32 13.59
N THR A 286 -6.91 12.17 13.37
CA THR A 286 -8.11 11.75 14.12
C THR A 286 -7.81 11.64 15.61
N GLY A 287 -6.65 11.09 15.98
CA GLY A 287 -6.14 11.05 17.34
C GLY A 287 -5.95 12.44 17.95
N GLY A 288 -5.33 13.36 17.24
CA GLY A 288 -5.16 14.76 17.65
C GLY A 288 -6.49 15.49 17.83
N PHE A 289 -7.46 15.22 16.95
CA PHE A 289 -8.81 15.78 17.10
C PHE A 289 -9.53 15.22 18.36
N LEU A 290 -9.30 13.95 18.71
CA LEU A 290 -9.87 13.39 19.94
C LEU A 290 -9.22 14.02 21.18
N VAL A 291 -7.90 14.26 21.15
CA VAL A 291 -7.21 15.04 22.20
C VAL A 291 -7.84 16.43 22.34
N TYR A 292 -8.08 17.10 21.22
CA TYR A 292 -8.81 18.38 21.21
C TYR A 292 -10.17 18.27 21.89
N SER A 293 -10.98 17.28 21.55
CA SER A 293 -12.32 17.10 22.10
C SER A 293 -12.29 16.86 23.61
N VAL A 294 -11.38 15.99 24.08
CA VAL A 294 -11.21 15.67 25.50
C VAL A 294 -10.74 16.88 26.29
N LEU A 295 -9.77 17.63 25.77
CA LEU A 295 -9.23 18.80 26.47
C LEU A 295 -10.18 20.00 26.42
N ALA A 296 -10.90 20.22 25.33
CA ALA A 296 -11.92 21.26 25.23
C ALA A 296 -13.01 21.08 26.28
N LEU A 297 -13.45 19.83 26.46
CA LEU A 297 -14.42 19.49 27.49
C LEU A 297 -13.83 19.62 28.91
N SER A 298 -12.58 19.16 29.13
CA SER A 298 -11.88 19.29 30.42
C SER A 298 -11.74 20.75 30.81
N VAL A 299 -11.34 21.62 29.88
CA VAL A 299 -11.23 23.07 30.14
C VAL A 299 -12.60 23.68 30.43
N ALA A 300 -13.64 23.32 29.69
CA ALA A 300 -14.99 23.82 29.92
C ALA A 300 -15.53 23.45 31.31
N GLN A 301 -15.32 22.21 31.77
CA GLN A 301 -15.73 21.76 33.09
C GLN A 301 -14.94 22.39 34.23
N ARG A 302 -13.66 22.68 34.03
CA ARG A 302 -12.77 23.32 34.99
C ARG A 302 -12.73 24.87 34.86
N ALA A 303 -13.60 25.44 34.02
CA ALA A 303 -13.64 26.90 33.79
C ALA A 303 -13.78 27.70 35.12
N PRO A 304 -14.65 27.33 36.10
CA PRO A 304 -14.70 28.02 37.36
C PRO A 304 -13.39 27.94 38.16
N GLN A 305 -12.69 26.80 38.08
CA GLN A 305 -11.40 26.60 38.75
C GLN A 305 -10.30 27.46 38.09
N PHE A 306 -10.27 27.55 36.75
CA PHE A 306 -9.37 28.46 36.02
C PHE A 306 -9.66 29.93 36.32
N ALA A 307 -10.94 30.27 36.49
CA ALA A 307 -11.34 31.61 36.91
C ALA A 307 -10.87 31.92 38.34
N LEU A 308 -10.98 30.96 39.27
CA LEU A 308 -10.46 31.11 40.63
C LEU A 308 -8.94 31.26 40.65
N LEU A 309 -8.21 30.45 39.86
CA LEU A 309 -6.75 30.59 39.73
C LEU A 309 -6.38 31.97 39.20
N ALA A 310 -7.19 32.53 38.28
CA ALA A 310 -6.97 33.89 37.77
C ALA A 310 -7.15 34.95 38.87
N VAL A 311 -8.14 34.81 39.75
CA VAL A 311 -8.33 35.68 40.90
C VAL A 311 -7.20 35.54 41.91
N LEU A 312 -6.66 34.34 42.08
CA LEU A 312 -5.49 34.05 42.92
C LEU A 312 -4.16 34.52 42.32
N GLY A 313 -4.18 35.20 41.14
CA GLY A 313 -3.02 35.85 40.55
C GLY A 313 -2.29 35.05 39.47
N THR A 314 -2.80 33.89 38.99
CA THR A 314 -2.20 33.21 37.86
C THR A 314 -2.36 33.99 36.56
N THR A 315 -1.28 34.10 35.83
CA THR A 315 -1.26 34.85 34.56
C THR A 315 -1.99 34.06 33.46
N PRO A 316 -2.51 34.73 32.42
CA PRO A 316 -3.11 34.04 31.25
C PRO A 316 -2.18 33.00 30.61
N ARG A 317 -0.86 33.31 30.52
CA ARG A 317 0.14 32.41 29.96
C ARG A 317 0.37 31.15 30.79
N GLU A 318 0.32 31.26 32.11
CA GLU A 318 0.44 30.11 33.03
C GLU A 318 -0.75 29.16 32.89
N ARG A 319 -1.98 29.68 32.77
CA ARG A 319 -3.18 28.88 32.54
C ARG A 319 -3.12 28.15 31.18
N GLN A 320 -2.62 28.83 30.13
CA GLN A 320 -2.36 28.21 28.85
C GLN A 320 -1.30 27.10 28.96
N ALA A 321 -0.19 27.37 29.62
CA ALA A 321 0.90 26.43 29.83
C ALA A 321 0.44 25.15 30.56
N LEU A 322 -0.44 25.27 31.56
CA LEU A 322 -1.00 24.10 32.28
C LEU A 322 -1.72 23.14 31.30
N VAL A 323 -2.58 23.64 30.42
CA VAL A 323 -3.30 22.82 29.47
C VAL A 323 -2.36 22.22 28.42
N LEU A 324 -1.38 22.99 27.94
CA LEU A 324 -0.39 22.48 26.97
C LEU A 324 0.51 21.40 27.57
N LEU A 325 0.87 21.54 28.86
CA LEU A 325 1.64 20.50 29.55
C LEU A 325 0.82 19.24 29.79
N GLU A 326 -0.49 19.34 30.07
CA GLU A 326 -1.39 18.21 30.08
C GLU A 326 -1.45 17.52 28.71
N SER A 327 -1.56 18.30 27.62
CA SER A 327 -1.52 17.79 26.25
C SER A 327 -0.21 17.07 25.93
N CYS A 328 0.92 17.68 26.33
CA CYS A 328 2.25 17.11 26.15
C CYS A 328 2.41 15.78 26.91
N ALA A 329 1.94 15.72 28.15
CA ALA A 329 1.99 14.48 28.94
C ALA A 329 1.15 13.37 28.33
N LEU A 330 -0.09 13.66 27.90
CA LEU A 330 -0.95 12.70 27.22
C LEU A 330 -0.32 12.25 25.89
N GLY A 331 0.23 13.19 25.12
CA GLY A 331 0.93 12.92 23.88
C GLY A 331 2.18 12.05 24.07
N LEU A 332 2.99 12.33 25.09
CA LEU A 332 4.18 11.57 25.41
C LEU A 332 3.86 10.13 25.83
N ILE A 333 2.92 9.97 26.75
CA ILE A 333 2.47 8.63 27.22
C ILE A 333 1.89 7.86 26.04
N GLY A 334 1.03 8.50 25.23
CA GLY A 334 0.43 7.90 24.05
C GLY A 334 1.48 7.51 23.01
N SER A 335 2.50 8.36 22.77
CA SER A 335 3.57 8.08 21.83
C SER A 335 4.45 6.91 22.27
N VAL A 336 4.88 6.88 23.53
CA VAL A 336 5.68 5.77 24.07
C VAL A 336 4.93 4.45 24.00
N ALA A 337 3.68 4.44 24.46
CA ALA A 337 2.81 3.27 24.37
C ALA A 337 2.53 2.88 22.92
N GLY A 338 2.41 3.87 22.01
CA GLY A 338 2.22 3.70 20.59
C GLY A 338 3.43 3.05 19.89
N ILE A 339 4.63 3.50 20.21
CA ILE A 339 5.88 2.88 19.71
C ILE A 339 5.98 1.43 20.18
N ALA A 340 5.71 1.15 21.47
CA ALA A 340 5.73 -0.21 22.01
C ALA A 340 4.70 -1.12 21.31
N LEU A 341 3.45 -0.66 21.20
CA LEU A 341 2.38 -1.38 20.51
C LEU A 341 2.69 -1.55 19.02
N GLY A 342 3.22 -0.52 18.36
CA GLY A 342 3.59 -0.55 16.95
C GLY A 342 4.70 -1.57 16.67
N THR A 343 5.71 -1.67 17.56
CA THR A 343 6.75 -2.70 17.49
C THR A 343 6.16 -4.10 17.64
N ALA A 344 5.26 -4.30 18.60
CA ALA A 344 4.61 -5.59 18.80
C ALA A 344 3.74 -6.00 17.60
N LEU A 345 2.99 -5.05 17.03
CA LEU A 345 2.19 -5.28 15.83
C LEU A 345 3.08 -5.59 14.61
N ALA A 346 4.20 -4.88 14.47
CA ALA A 346 5.16 -5.15 13.40
C ALA A 346 5.77 -6.54 13.53
N ALA A 347 6.21 -6.93 14.73
CA ALA A 347 6.73 -8.26 15.00
C ALA A 347 5.70 -9.35 14.67
N LEU A 348 4.46 -9.17 15.13
CA LEU A 348 3.36 -10.09 14.85
C LEU A 348 3.05 -10.19 13.36
N ALA A 349 3.03 -9.06 12.65
CA ALA A 349 2.77 -9.05 11.22
C ALA A 349 3.89 -9.76 10.43
N LEU A 350 5.15 -9.51 10.76
CA LEU A 350 6.30 -10.16 10.13
C LEU A 350 6.30 -11.69 10.37
N THR A 351 5.89 -12.15 11.55
CA THR A 351 5.80 -13.59 11.85
C THR A 351 4.62 -14.27 11.16
N LEU A 352 3.46 -13.59 11.04
CA LEU A 352 2.24 -14.18 10.45
C LEU A 352 2.22 -14.09 8.92
N LEU A 353 2.71 -12.99 8.35
CA LEU A 353 2.61 -12.70 6.93
C LEU A 353 3.92 -13.00 6.16
N GLY A 354 5.03 -13.26 6.88
CA GLY A 354 6.36 -13.21 6.29
C GLY A 354 6.66 -11.78 5.80
N GLY A 355 7.71 -11.51 5.10
CA GLY A 355 8.01 -10.17 4.58
C GLY A 355 7.07 -9.67 3.47
N ASP A 356 6.10 -10.49 3.05
CA ASP A 356 5.19 -10.15 1.95
C ASP A 356 3.96 -9.38 2.43
N LEU A 357 4.00 -8.06 2.28
CA LEU A 357 2.87 -7.15 2.54
C LEU A 357 1.72 -7.28 1.51
N GLY A 358 1.69 -8.35 0.72
CA GLY A 358 0.60 -8.65 -0.20
C GLY A 358 0.89 -8.37 -1.68
N GLY A 359 2.07 -7.84 -2.01
CA GLY A 359 2.47 -7.60 -3.40
C GLY A 359 3.10 -8.80 -4.10
N GLY A 360 3.40 -9.89 -3.38
CA GLY A 360 4.12 -11.05 -3.94
C GLY A 360 5.61 -10.79 -4.24
N TYR A 361 6.12 -9.61 -3.88
CA TYR A 361 7.50 -9.19 -4.20
C TYR A 361 8.55 -9.81 -3.26
N PHE A 362 8.13 -10.22 -2.07
CA PHE A 362 9.03 -10.70 -1.00
C PHE A 362 8.74 -12.14 -0.60
N THR A 363 8.28 -12.96 -1.53
CA THR A 363 7.97 -14.38 -1.28
C THR A 363 9.22 -15.14 -0.84
N GLY A 364 9.12 -15.81 0.32
CA GLY A 364 10.21 -16.64 0.87
C GLY A 364 11.18 -15.93 1.80
N ALA A 365 11.10 -14.60 1.96
CA ALA A 365 11.88 -13.89 2.97
C ALA A 365 11.21 -13.98 4.35
N GLN A 366 11.97 -14.24 5.39
CA GLN A 366 11.57 -14.11 6.79
C GLN A 366 12.34 -12.93 7.39
N PRO A 367 11.89 -11.68 7.17
CA PRO A 367 12.64 -10.51 7.58
C PRO A 367 12.74 -10.44 9.09
N ALA A 368 13.96 -10.25 9.59
CA ALA A 368 14.20 -9.89 10.97
C ALA A 368 13.67 -8.47 11.23
N LEU A 369 13.10 -8.26 12.40
CA LEU A 369 12.59 -6.94 12.78
C LEU A 369 13.75 -5.94 12.88
N GLN A 370 13.76 -4.95 11.99
CA GLN A 370 14.74 -3.87 11.97
C GLN A 370 14.24 -2.67 12.78
N TRP A 371 14.83 -2.46 13.94
CA TRP A 371 14.53 -1.31 14.79
C TRP A 371 15.18 -0.04 14.24
N SER A 372 14.38 1.01 14.04
CA SER A 372 14.87 2.32 13.62
C SER A 372 14.62 3.37 14.70
N THR A 373 15.65 3.71 15.45
CA THR A 373 15.58 4.77 16.47
C THR A 373 15.18 6.14 15.89
N PRO A 374 15.70 6.59 14.72
CA PRO A 374 15.26 7.85 14.12
C PRO A 374 13.76 7.84 13.77
N ALA A 375 13.24 6.73 13.26
CA ALA A 375 11.82 6.60 12.96
C ALA A 375 10.97 6.61 14.25
N ALA A 376 11.38 5.90 15.29
CA ALA A 376 10.71 5.90 16.59
C ALA A 376 10.62 7.32 17.16
N LEU A 377 11.71 8.09 17.10
CA LEU A 377 11.73 9.49 17.51
C LEU A 377 10.81 10.36 16.64
N LEU A 378 10.84 10.18 15.32
CA LEU A 378 9.99 10.95 14.39
C LEU A 378 8.50 10.71 14.68
N TYR A 379 8.07 9.45 14.72
CA TYR A 379 6.66 9.11 15.00
C TYR A 379 6.24 9.48 16.42
N GLY A 380 7.15 9.36 17.39
CA GLY A 380 6.94 9.82 18.76
C GLY A 380 6.72 11.33 18.82
N LEU A 381 7.57 12.11 18.16
CA LEU A 381 7.43 13.58 18.05
C LEU A 381 6.15 13.97 17.31
N LEU A 382 5.76 13.26 16.24
CA LEU A 382 4.51 13.49 15.53
C LEU A 382 3.30 13.26 16.44
N GLY A 383 3.32 12.22 17.28
CA GLY A 383 2.27 11.97 18.27
C GLY A 383 2.16 13.08 19.31
N VAL A 384 3.29 13.53 19.85
CA VAL A 384 3.33 14.66 20.78
C VAL A 384 2.86 15.96 20.08
N ALA A 385 3.29 16.20 18.85
CA ALA A 385 2.88 17.36 18.06
C ALA A 385 1.37 17.36 17.81
N ALA A 386 0.79 16.21 17.42
CA ALA A 386 -0.64 16.05 17.23
C ALA A 386 -1.43 16.35 18.52
N ALA A 387 -0.94 15.88 19.68
CA ALA A 387 -1.54 16.17 20.97
C ALA A 387 -1.43 17.65 21.34
N LEU A 388 -0.29 18.31 21.07
CA LEU A 388 -0.09 19.72 21.31
C LEU A 388 -0.96 20.59 20.40
N ILE A 389 -1.07 20.25 19.10
CA ILE A 389 -1.94 20.93 18.14
C ILE A 389 -3.40 20.79 18.57
N GLY A 390 -3.83 19.57 18.94
CA GLY A 390 -5.16 19.33 19.49
C GLY A 390 -5.44 20.10 20.79
N GLY A 391 -4.45 20.22 21.66
CA GLY A 391 -4.55 20.96 22.93
C GLY A 391 -4.43 22.47 22.80
N TRP A 392 -3.93 22.99 21.66
CA TRP A 392 -3.65 24.42 21.50
C TRP A 392 -4.88 25.32 21.63
N TRP A 393 -5.97 24.96 20.96
CA TRP A 393 -7.20 25.74 20.98
C TRP A 393 -7.89 25.74 22.37
N PRO A 394 -8.07 24.61 23.06
CA PRO A 394 -8.52 24.58 24.45
C PRO A 394 -7.64 25.39 25.40
N ALA A 395 -6.32 25.30 25.25
CA ALA A 395 -5.37 26.06 26.04
C ALA A 395 -5.52 27.57 25.84
N ARG A 396 -5.71 28.02 24.60
CA ARG A 396 -5.96 29.42 24.29
C ARG A 396 -7.33 29.88 24.83
N HIS A 397 -8.32 29.00 24.86
CA HIS A 397 -9.60 29.31 25.45
C HIS A 397 -9.49 29.48 26.98
N ALA A 398 -8.76 28.61 27.68
CA ALA A 398 -8.44 28.75 29.10
C ALA A 398 -7.68 30.06 29.44
N GLN A 399 -6.82 30.53 28.53
CA GLN A 399 -6.11 31.79 28.65
C GLN A 399 -7.06 32.99 28.71
N HIS A 400 -8.13 33.02 27.91
CA HIS A 400 -9.01 34.18 27.72
C HIS A 400 -10.32 34.13 28.52
N LEU A 401 -10.48 33.15 29.44
CA LEU A 401 -11.67 33.08 30.30
C LEU A 401 -11.81 34.33 31.15
N PRO A 402 -12.97 35.06 31.10
CA PRO A 402 -13.21 36.22 31.95
C PRO A 402 -13.60 35.76 33.34
N PRO A 403 -12.77 36.07 34.42
CA PRO A 403 -12.96 35.48 35.76
C PRO A 403 -14.31 35.84 36.37
N ALA A 404 -14.69 37.11 36.30
CA ALA A 404 -15.90 37.61 36.97
C ALA A 404 -17.20 37.02 36.38
N GLN A 405 -17.26 36.87 35.05
CA GLN A 405 -18.42 36.28 34.37
C GLN A 405 -18.50 34.76 34.57
N THR A 406 -17.34 34.10 34.53
CA THR A 406 -17.24 32.65 34.72
C THR A 406 -17.66 32.23 36.14
N LEU A 407 -17.25 32.99 37.17
CA LEU A 407 -17.62 32.71 38.59
C LEU A 407 -19.11 33.00 38.84
N LYS A 408 -19.76 33.94 38.13
CA LYS A 408 -21.19 34.20 38.23
C LYS A 408 -22.04 33.22 37.41
N GLY A 409 -21.46 32.15 36.83
CA GLY A 409 -22.18 31.22 35.98
C GLY A 409 -22.59 31.77 34.59
N LEU A 410 -22.24 33.04 34.29
CA LEU A 410 -22.57 33.70 33.02
C LEU A 410 -21.49 33.48 31.95
N GLY A 411 -20.43 32.75 32.27
CA GLY A 411 -19.23 32.62 31.44
C GLY A 411 -19.29 31.67 30.26
N ALA A 412 -20.40 31.04 30.01
CA ALA A 412 -20.57 30.12 28.86
C ALA A 412 -21.22 30.77 27.63
N GLN A 413 -20.99 32.07 27.41
CA GLN A 413 -21.31 32.62 26.09
C GLN A 413 -20.38 31.98 25.05
N ALA A 414 -20.94 31.11 24.25
CA ALA A 414 -20.31 30.50 23.11
C ALA A 414 -19.57 31.58 22.32
N GLY A 415 -18.24 31.46 22.29
CA GLY A 415 -17.38 32.32 21.46
C GLY A 415 -17.99 32.36 20.05
N ARG A 416 -17.83 33.51 19.38
CA ARG A 416 -18.26 33.75 18.00
C ARG A 416 -18.01 32.51 17.18
N GLY A 417 -19.07 31.82 16.81
CA GLY A 417 -18.99 30.55 16.07
C GLY A 417 -18.04 30.68 14.90
N ALA A 418 -17.23 29.68 14.67
CA ALA A 418 -16.31 29.65 13.55
C ALA A 418 -17.09 30.10 12.31
N ARG A 419 -16.58 31.10 11.62
CA ARG A 419 -17.26 31.68 10.44
C ARG A 419 -17.30 30.59 9.39
N ALA A 420 -18.49 30.15 9.00
CA ALA A 420 -18.69 29.04 8.04
C ALA A 420 -17.91 29.25 6.73
N TRP A 421 -17.67 30.50 6.33
CA TRP A 421 -16.89 30.82 5.15
C TRP A 421 -15.43 30.29 5.21
N ILE A 422 -14.83 30.17 6.42
CA ILE A 422 -13.49 29.59 6.58
C ILE A 422 -13.50 28.13 6.13
N GLY A 423 -14.52 27.36 6.52
CA GLY A 423 -14.68 25.98 6.08
C GLY A 423 -14.83 25.88 4.56
N LEU A 424 -15.60 26.77 3.96
CA LEU A 424 -15.75 26.81 2.49
C LEU A 424 -14.45 27.17 1.78
N VAL A 425 -13.69 28.14 2.28
CA VAL A 425 -12.36 28.48 1.73
C VAL A 425 -11.39 27.32 1.81
N LEU A 426 -11.37 26.60 2.93
CA LEU A 426 -10.50 25.41 3.08
C LEU A 426 -10.89 24.30 2.11
N ILE A 427 -12.19 24.06 1.89
CA ILE A 427 -12.66 23.10 0.90
C ILE A 427 -12.32 23.54 -0.52
N ALA A 428 -12.48 24.80 -0.85
CA ALA A 428 -12.09 25.35 -2.16
C ALA A 428 -10.58 25.26 -2.37
N ALA A 429 -9.76 25.58 -1.36
CA ALA A 429 -8.32 25.43 -1.40
C ALA A 429 -7.92 23.94 -1.59
N SER A 430 -8.61 23.02 -0.92
CA SER A 430 -8.43 21.57 -1.12
C SER A 430 -8.66 21.17 -2.58
N ALA A 431 -9.77 21.61 -3.17
CA ALA A 431 -10.11 21.29 -4.56
C ALA A 431 -9.08 21.88 -5.56
N LEU A 432 -8.47 23.02 -5.23
CA LEU A 432 -7.40 23.60 -6.04
C LEU A 432 -6.09 22.82 -5.90
N LEU A 433 -5.68 22.51 -4.67
CA LEU A 433 -4.45 21.74 -4.42
C LEU A 433 -4.53 20.32 -5.01
N ALA A 434 -5.71 19.69 -5.01
CA ALA A 434 -5.89 18.38 -5.61
C ALA A 434 -5.58 18.33 -7.12
N LYS A 435 -5.59 19.48 -7.82
CA LYS A 435 -5.26 19.55 -9.26
C LYS A 435 -3.76 19.67 -9.54
N LEU A 436 -2.93 19.88 -8.51
CA LEU A 436 -1.50 20.03 -8.71
C LEU A 436 -0.83 18.69 -9.03
N PRO A 437 0.20 18.69 -9.91
CA PRO A 437 0.94 17.48 -10.22
C PRO A 437 1.75 16.96 -9.03
N PRO A 438 2.18 15.69 -9.04
CA PRO A 438 3.02 15.13 -8.00
C PRO A 438 4.38 15.81 -7.95
N ILE A 439 4.92 16.02 -6.76
CA ILE A 439 6.24 16.60 -6.50
C ILE A 439 7.20 15.45 -6.18
N PHE A 440 8.27 15.29 -6.95
CA PHE A 440 9.20 14.15 -6.84
C PHE A 440 8.51 12.77 -6.91
N GLY A 441 7.45 12.65 -7.72
CA GLY A 441 6.67 11.40 -7.84
C GLY A 441 5.78 11.08 -6.62
N ILE A 442 5.62 12.02 -5.68
CA ILE A 442 4.77 11.88 -4.49
C ILE A 442 3.62 12.91 -4.59
N PRO A 443 2.35 12.49 -4.42
CA PRO A 443 1.19 13.38 -4.48
C PRO A 443 1.02 14.23 -3.20
N LEU A 444 2.06 14.97 -2.79
CA LEU A 444 2.06 15.76 -1.56
C LEU A 444 0.92 16.78 -1.50
N ALA A 445 0.64 17.44 -2.62
CA ALA A 445 -0.44 18.43 -2.70
C ALA A 445 -1.82 17.78 -2.49
N ALA A 446 -2.05 16.60 -3.03
CA ALA A 446 -3.30 15.85 -2.83
C ALA A 446 -3.49 15.40 -1.37
N TYR A 447 -2.42 15.05 -0.67
CA TYR A 447 -2.50 14.71 0.75
C TYR A 447 -2.81 15.91 1.64
N VAL A 448 -2.19 17.05 1.34
CA VAL A 448 -2.54 18.31 2.01
C VAL A 448 -3.99 18.68 1.70
N ALA A 449 -4.46 18.45 0.47
CA ALA A 449 -5.85 18.66 0.09
C ALA A 449 -6.82 17.81 0.93
N VAL A 450 -6.54 16.53 1.17
CA VAL A 450 -7.34 15.68 2.06
C VAL A 450 -7.38 16.25 3.48
N GLY A 451 -6.26 16.70 4.03
CA GLY A 451 -6.21 17.35 5.35
C GLY A 451 -7.06 18.62 5.42
N LEU A 452 -6.95 19.49 4.41
CA LEU A 452 -7.74 20.73 4.32
C LEU A 452 -9.24 20.44 4.16
N LEU A 453 -9.58 19.39 3.41
CA LEU A 453 -10.96 18.95 3.21
C LEU A 453 -11.58 18.48 4.54
N LEU A 454 -10.85 17.69 5.32
CA LEU A 454 -11.27 17.24 6.64
C LEU A 454 -11.44 18.40 7.63
N ILE A 455 -10.46 19.30 7.71
CA ILE A 455 -10.53 20.47 8.59
C ILE A 455 -11.67 21.39 8.16
N GLY A 456 -11.81 21.66 6.87
CA GLY A 456 -12.87 22.50 6.32
C GLY A 456 -14.26 21.92 6.56
N GLY A 457 -14.44 20.60 6.37
CA GLY A 457 -15.69 19.91 6.64
C GLY A 457 -16.08 19.96 8.13
N ILE A 458 -15.12 19.74 9.03
CA ILE A 458 -15.35 19.86 10.48
C ILE A 458 -15.68 21.32 10.87
N ALA A 459 -15.03 22.31 10.26
CA ALA A 459 -15.32 23.73 10.51
C ALA A 459 -16.74 24.14 10.07
N LEU A 460 -17.32 23.44 9.10
CA LEU A 460 -18.70 23.67 8.65
C LEU A 460 -19.77 23.01 9.55
N LEU A 461 -19.40 22.08 10.44
CA LEU A 461 -20.35 21.32 11.25
C LEU A 461 -21.33 22.19 12.06
N PRO A 462 -20.93 23.31 12.72
CA PRO A 462 -21.87 24.12 13.47
C PRO A 462 -23.00 24.68 12.61
N TRP A 463 -22.68 25.07 11.36
CA TRP A 463 -23.66 25.52 10.39
C TRP A 463 -24.52 24.37 9.87
N LEU A 464 -23.91 23.22 9.56
CA LEU A 464 -24.61 22.05 9.04
C LEU A 464 -25.58 21.46 10.06
N VAL A 465 -25.18 21.37 11.33
CA VAL A 465 -26.05 20.95 12.47
C VAL A 465 -27.28 21.85 12.52
N GLN A 466 -27.06 23.17 12.47
CA GLN A 466 -28.18 24.12 12.51
C GLN A 466 -29.12 23.96 11.30
N ALA A 467 -28.57 23.85 10.09
CA ALA A 467 -29.35 23.76 8.84
C ALA A 467 -30.16 22.45 8.77
N LEU A 468 -29.53 21.30 9.08
CA LEU A 468 -30.19 19.99 9.03
C LEU A 468 -31.26 19.85 10.11
N LEU A 469 -30.95 20.24 11.35
CA LEU A 469 -31.93 20.13 12.44
C LEU A 469 -33.11 21.11 12.27
N ALA A 470 -32.89 22.29 11.66
CA ALA A 470 -33.98 23.21 11.31
C ALA A 470 -34.94 22.59 10.30
N ARG A 471 -34.43 21.82 9.32
CA ARG A 471 -35.29 21.11 8.34
C ARG A 471 -36.10 19.95 8.95
N LEU A 472 -35.61 19.35 10.04
CA LEU A 472 -36.29 18.28 10.75
C LEU A 472 -37.37 18.79 11.75
N GLN A 473 -37.37 20.09 12.07
CA GLN A 473 -38.31 20.70 13.02
C GLN A 473 -39.78 20.41 12.71
N PRO A 474 -40.26 20.53 11.43
CA PRO A 474 -41.67 20.26 11.14
C PRO A 474 -42.08 18.80 11.36
N LEU A 475 -41.14 17.85 11.20
CA LEU A 475 -41.43 16.44 11.47
C LEU A 475 -41.54 16.13 12.97
N ALA A 476 -40.86 16.90 13.83
CA ALA A 476 -40.90 16.75 15.29
C ALA A 476 -42.07 17.54 15.95
N ALA A 477 -42.74 18.44 15.24
CA ALA A 477 -43.75 19.37 15.79
C ALA A 477 -44.93 18.65 16.47
N GLY A 478 -45.31 17.44 16.03
CA GLY A 478 -46.39 16.65 16.61
C GLY A 478 -46.08 15.96 17.94
N HIS A 479 -44.81 15.94 18.40
CA HIS A 479 -44.39 15.23 19.60
C HIS A 479 -43.49 16.11 20.48
N ALA A 480 -44.04 16.52 21.65
CA ALA A 480 -43.37 17.45 22.56
C ALA A 480 -41.96 17.04 22.99
N LEU A 481 -41.72 15.75 23.27
CA LEU A 481 -40.41 15.24 23.65
C LEU A 481 -39.39 15.26 22.48
N ALA A 482 -39.85 14.92 21.25
CA ALA A 482 -39.02 14.97 20.07
C ALA A 482 -38.66 16.42 19.72
N LEU A 483 -39.62 17.34 19.79
CA LEU A 483 -39.41 18.77 19.56
C LEU A 483 -38.41 19.34 20.61
N LEU A 484 -38.57 18.98 21.88
CA LEU A 484 -37.67 19.40 22.96
C LEU A 484 -36.24 18.90 22.71
N ALA A 485 -36.08 17.62 22.32
CA ALA A 485 -34.77 17.05 22.01
C ALA A 485 -34.12 17.76 20.80
N LEU A 486 -34.89 18.02 19.74
CA LEU A 486 -34.41 18.66 18.52
C LEU A 486 -34.01 20.12 18.74
N GLU A 487 -34.85 20.92 19.43
CA GLU A 487 -34.55 22.31 19.74
C GLU A 487 -33.36 22.48 20.67
N ARG A 488 -33.19 21.57 21.62
CA ARG A 488 -32.02 21.53 22.50
C ARG A 488 -30.77 21.20 21.67
N ALA A 489 -30.85 20.16 20.84
CA ALA A 489 -29.74 19.78 19.96
C ALA A 489 -29.29 20.96 19.06
N ARG A 490 -30.25 21.72 18.52
CA ARG A 490 -30.00 22.88 17.66
C ARG A 490 -29.39 24.08 18.38
N ARG A 491 -29.86 24.39 19.60
CA ARG A 491 -29.36 25.54 20.38
C ARG A 491 -27.93 25.31 20.89
N MET A 492 -27.55 24.06 21.17
CA MET A 492 -26.23 23.71 21.68
C MET A 492 -25.22 23.35 20.56
N ARG A 493 -25.34 23.99 19.40
CA ARG A 493 -24.54 23.72 18.20
C ARG A 493 -23.03 23.71 18.39
N ALA A 494 -22.48 24.54 19.28
CA ALA A 494 -21.03 24.60 19.53
C ALA A 494 -20.54 23.36 20.27
N SER A 495 -21.27 22.89 21.28
CA SER A 495 -20.96 21.65 22.00
C SER A 495 -21.24 20.43 21.12
N ALA A 496 -22.31 20.47 20.30
CA ALA A 496 -22.61 19.46 19.32
C ALA A 496 -21.47 19.33 18.28
N ALA A 497 -20.95 20.42 17.75
CA ALA A 497 -19.86 20.40 16.77
C ALA A 497 -18.58 19.72 17.28
N VAL A 498 -18.26 19.90 18.55
CA VAL A 498 -17.09 19.23 19.20
C VAL A 498 -17.35 17.73 19.33
N ALA A 499 -18.55 17.33 19.79
CA ALA A 499 -18.89 15.91 19.96
C ALA A 499 -19.00 15.18 18.60
N VAL A 500 -19.72 15.81 17.65
CA VAL A 500 -19.96 15.27 16.31
C VAL A 500 -18.71 15.31 15.44
N GLY A 501 -17.82 16.28 15.66
CA GLY A 501 -16.58 16.42 14.88
C GLY A 501 -15.68 15.17 14.94
N GLY A 502 -15.59 14.52 16.10
CA GLY A 502 -14.88 13.25 16.25
C GLY A 502 -15.53 12.12 15.46
N VAL A 503 -16.87 12.08 15.44
CA VAL A 503 -17.67 11.15 14.64
C VAL A 503 -17.37 11.36 13.15
N VAL A 504 -17.46 12.62 12.70
CA VAL A 504 -17.24 12.99 11.29
C VAL A 504 -15.82 12.64 10.85
N ALA A 505 -14.80 12.96 11.65
CA ALA A 505 -13.41 12.64 11.34
C ALA A 505 -13.20 11.12 11.17
N ALA A 506 -13.67 10.32 12.13
CA ALA A 506 -13.50 8.87 12.11
C ALA A 506 -14.35 8.20 11.01
N LEU A 507 -15.62 8.61 10.87
CA LEU A 507 -16.51 8.05 9.86
C LEU A 507 -16.09 8.44 8.45
N SER A 508 -15.65 9.67 8.22
CA SER A 508 -15.15 10.09 6.89
C SER A 508 -13.94 9.27 6.45
N LEU A 509 -13.02 8.97 7.36
CA LEU A 509 -11.90 8.08 7.07
C LEU A 509 -12.37 6.66 6.76
N ALA A 510 -13.26 6.10 7.60
CA ALA A 510 -13.81 4.76 7.39
C ALA A 510 -14.56 4.64 6.06
N VAL A 511 -15.37 5.64 5.72
CA VAL A 511 -16.09 5.71 4.42
C VAL A 511 -15.11 5.83 3.27
N ALA A 512 -14.11 6.73 3.37
CA ALA A 512 -13.11 6.91 2.31
C ALA A 512 -12.34 5.61 2.02
N LEU A 513 -11.91 4.90 3.05
CA LEU A 513 -11.23 3.62 2.91
C LEU A 513 -12.17 2.53 2.34
N THR A 514 -13.41 2.47 2.83
CA THR A 514 -14.40 1.49 2.33
C THR A 514 -14.67 1.69 0.84
N VAL A 515 -14.82 2.94 0.40
CA VAL A 515 -15.07 3.28 -1.01
C VAL A 515 -13.81 3.02 -1.84
N MET A 516 -12.63 3.42 -1.38
CA MET A 516 -11.36 3.19 -2.08
C MET A 516 -11.11 1.70 -2.33
N VAL A 517 -11.20 0.88 -1.27
CA VAL A 517 -11.00 -0.57 -1.39
C VAL A 517 -12.08 -1.23 -2.24
N GLY A 518 -13.35 -0.81 -2.08
CA GLY A 518 -14.46 -1.30 -2.90
C GLY A 518 -14.31 -0.95 -4.38
N SER A 519 -13.90 0.28 -4.69
CA SER A 519 -13.62 0.76 -6.05
C SER A 519 -12.50 -0.03 -6.70
N PHE A 520 -11.39 -0.20 -5.98
CA PHE A 520 -10.25 -0.96 -6.47
C PHE A 520 -10.62 -2.42 -6.75
N ARG A 521 -11.25 -3.11 -5.78
CA ARG A 521 -11.67 -4.50 -5.93
C ARG A 521 -12.65 -4.69 -7.08
N GLY A 522 -13.60 -3.75 -7.23
CA GLY A 522 -14.55 -3.73 -8.34
C GLY A 522 -13.86 -3.57 -9.69
N SER A 523 -12.95 -2.59 -9.79
CA SER A 523 -12.17 -2.32 -11.01
C SER A 523 -11.27 -3.50 -11.40
N VAL A 524 -10.60 -4.13 -10.43
CA VAL A 524 -9.78 -5.34 -10.67
C VAL A 524 -10.66 -6.53 -11.11
N SER A 525 -11.84 -6.71 -10.52
CA SER A 525 -12.75 -7.78 -10.94
C SER A 525 -13.22 -7.60 -12.37
N GLN A 526 -13.64 -6.40 -12.76
CA GLN A 526 -14.05 -6.08 -14.13
C GLN A 526 -12.88 -6.21 -15.12
N TRP A 527 -11.69 -5.80 -14.70
CA TRP A 527 -10.48 -5.96 -15.50
C TRP A 527 -10.16 -7.45 -15.74
N LEU A 528 -10.24 -8.29 -14.71
CA LEU A 528 -10.04 -9.74 -14.83
C LEU A 528 -11.07 -10.36 -15.79
N ASP A 529 -12.32 -9.91 -15.75
CA ASP A 529 -13.36 -10.37 -16.69
C ASP A 529 -13.02 -10.04 -18.16
N SER A 530 -12.39 -8.88 -18.38
CA SER A 530 -11.99 -8.44 -19.73
C SER A 530 -10.71 -9.13 -20.23
N VAL A 531 -9.72 -9.31 -19.32
CA VAL A 531 -8.40 -9.85 -19.70
C VAL A 531 -8.40 -11.39 -19.78
N LEU A 532 -9.33 -12.04 -19.05
CA LEU A 532 -9.46 -13.51 -18.98
C LEU A 532 -10.78 -13.98 -19.64
N PRO A 533 -10.95 -13.82 -20.97
CA PRO A 533 -12.18 -14.18 -21.65
C PRO A 533 -12.39 -15.70 -21.82
N ALA A 534 -11.32 -16.49 -21.76
CA ALA A 534 -11.39 -17.95 -21.91
C ALA A 534 -11.72 -18.64 -20.60
N PRO A 535 -12.50 -19.72 -20.60
CA PRO A 535 -12.79 -20.48 -19.39
C PRO A 535 -11.60 -21.30 -18.87
N LEU A 536 -10.65 -21.65 -19.74
CA LEU A 536 -9.48 -22.44 -19.38
C LEU A 536 -8.20 -21.88 -19.99
N TYR A 537 -7.13 -21.88 -19.22
CA TYR A 537 -5.78 -21.45 -19.64
C TYR A 537 -4.80 -22.58 -19.43
N LEU A 538 -3.95 -22.80 -20.42
CA LEU A 538 -2.85 -23.74 -20.41
C LEU A 538 -1.53 -22.98 -20.40
N ARG A 539 -0.69 -23.33 -19.43
CA ARG A 539 0.67 -22.79 -19.29
C ARG A 539 1.63 -23.93 -18.99
N ALA A 540 2.87 -23.80 -19.35
CA ALA A 540 3.89 -24.71 -18.85
C ALA A 540 4.25 -24.35 -17.40
N ALA A 541 4.27 -25.35 -16.53
CA ALA A 541 4.62 -25.22 -15.13
C ALA A 541 6.07 -24.73 -15.02
N GLY A 542 6.28 -23.62 -14.28
CA GLY A 542 7.61 -23.04 -14.13
C GLY A 542 7.86 -21.80 -14.97
N GLY A 543 6.89 -21.37 -15.77
CA GLY A 543 7.00 -20.11 -16.51
C GLY A 543 7.09 -18.92 -15.55
N ALA A 544 8.28 -18.35 -15.38
CA ALA A 544 8.42 -16.98 -14.91
C ALA A 544 7.82 -16.04 -15.97
N SER A 545 7.30 -14.89 -15.55
CA SER A 545 6.83 -13.87 -16.49
C SER A 545 8.04 -13.32 -17.25
N GLY A 546 8.04 -13.38 -18.59
CA GLY A 546 9.07 -12.80 -19.43
C GLY A 546 9.60 -13.74 -20.53
N ASP A 547 10.76 -13.40 -21.13
CA ASP A 547 11.42 -14.14 -22.21
C ASP A 547 11.87 -15.56 -21.81
N GLU A 548 11.95 -15.82 -20.53
CA GLU A 548 12.36 -17.10 -19.92
C GLU A 548 11.18 -18.05 -19.70
N ALA A 549 9.95 -17.61 -19.98
CA ALA A 549 8.78 -18.48 -19.88
C ALA A 549 8.92 -19.68 -20.84
N ALA A 550 8.53 -20.86 -20.36
CA ALA A 550 8.40 -22.04 -21.22
C ALA A 550 7.44 -21.71 -22.37
N VAL A 551 7.81 -22.11 -23.57
CA VAL A 551 7.09 -21.74 -24.77
C VAL A 551 6.61 -23.00 -25.50
N PHE A 552 5.41 -22.93 -26.06
CA PHE A 552 4.84 -23.96 -26.90
C PHE A 552 5.23 -23.71 -28.36
N PRO A 553 5.73 -24.72 -29.07
CA PRO A 553 6.00 -24.60 -30.49
C PRO A 553 4.69 -24.44 -31.30
N PRO A 554 4.73 -23.76 -32.46
CA PRO A 554 3.55 -23.52 -33.27
C PRO A 554 2.81 -24.82 -33.70
N ASP A 555 3.56 -25.90 -33.93
CA ASP A 555 2.98 -27.20 -34.28
C ASP A 555 2.09 -27.77 -33.19
N PHE A 556 2.50 -27.64 -31.93
CA PHE A 556 1.66 -28.03 -30.77
C PHE A 556 0.40 -27.18 -30.70
N VAL A 557 0.52 -25.87 -30.85
CA VAL A 557 -0.63 -24.94 -30.85
C VAL A 557 -1.63 -25.32 -31.94
N ASN A 558 -1.13 -25.62 -33.15
CA ASN A 558 -1.97 -26.05 -34.27
C ASN A 558 -2.60 -27.44 -34.05
N ALA A 559 -1.90 -28.37 -33.39
CA ALA A 559 -2.42 -29.66 -33.04
C ALA A 559 -3.56 -29.55 -32.02
N VAL A 560 -3.39 -28.75 -30.96
CA VAL A 560 -4.43 -28.47 -29.95
C VAL A 560 -5.65 -27.80 -30.59
N ALA A 561 -5.47 -26.92 -31.56
CA ALA A 561 -6.58 -26.25 -32.24
C ALA A 561 -7.45 -27.20 -33.09
N ARG A 562 -6.91 -28.38 -33.46
CA ARG A 562 -7.63 -29.41 -34.24
C ARG A 562 -8.35 -30.44 -33.39
N LEU A 563 -8.18 -30.41 -32.06
CA LEU A 563 -8.82 -31.37 -31.15
C LEU A 563 -10.35 -31.23 -31.16
N PRO A 564 -11.11 -32.36 -31.17
CA PRO A 564 -12.57 -32.33 -31.21
C PRO A 564 -13.23 -31.64 -30.01
N ALA A 565 -12.53 -31.64 -28.87
CA ALA A 565 -13.02 -30.98 -27.65
C ALA A 565 -12.80 -29.44 -27.63
N VAL A 566 -12.05 -28.90 -28.59
CA VAL A 566 -11.64 -27.49 -28.64
C VAL A 566 -12.48 -26.73 -29.65
N ALA A 567 -13.21 -25.71 -29.21
CA ALA A 567 -13.93 -24.79 -30.07
C ALA A 567 -13.02 -23.67 -30.61
N ARG A 568 -12.10 -23.19 -29.78
CA ARG A 568 -11.20 -22.07 -30.12
C ARG A 568 -9.94 -22.13 -29.28
N VAL A 569 -8.81 -21.81 -29.88
CA VAL A 569 -7.52 -21.57 -29.21
C VAL A 569 -7.04 -20.17 -29.51
N GLN A 570 -6.53 -19.48 -28.50
CA GLN A 570 -5.76 -18.26 -28.69
C GLN A 570 -4.38 -18.41 -28.06
N ALA A 571 -3.37 -18.25 -28.87
CA ALA A 571 -2.00 -18.21 -28.43
C ALA A 571 -1.65 -16.83 -27.87
N LEU A 572 -0.93 -16.80 -26.77
CA LEU A 572 -0.45 -15.60 -26.08
C LEU A 572 1.06 -15.73 -25.92
N ARG A 573 1.80 -14.69 -26.25
CA ARG A 573 3.25 -14.64 -26.03
C ARG A 573 3.59 -13.47 -25.13
N THR A 574 4.19 -13.74 -23.99
CA THR A 574 4.67 -12.73 -23.06
C THR A 574 6.18 -12.68 -23.10
N SER A 575 6.75 -11.49 -23.25
CA SER A 575 8.18 -11.22 -23.15
C SER A 575 8.44 -9.96 -22.33
N SER A 576 9.70 -9.65 -22.03
CA SER A 576 10.10 -8.46 -21.29
C SER A 576 10.94 -7.53 -22.15
N LEU A 577 10.75 -6.22 -21.96
CA LEU A 577 11.54 -5.19 -22.65
C LEU A 577 12.17 -4.26 -21.62
N GLN A 578 13.47 -4.10 -21.67
CA GLN A 578 14.18 -3.11 -20.87
C GLN A 578 14.22 -1.78 -21.63
N LEU A 579 13.29 -0.87 -21.35
CA LEU A 579 13.21 0.43 -22.01
C LEU A 579 14.15 1.49 -21.41
N ALA A 580 14.54 1.32 -20.15
CA ALA A 580 15.47 2.20 -19.44
C ALA A 580 16.24 1.40 -18.39
N PRO A 581 17.54 1.63 -18.19
CA PRO A 581 18.39 0.85 -17.28
C PRO A 581 18.01 1.04 -15.81
N ASP A 582 17.54 2.23 -15.45
CA ASP A 582 17.14 2.65 -14.10
C ASP A 582 15.72 2.22 -13.70
N ARG A 583 14.98 1.56 -14.62
CA ARG A 583 13.58 1.15 -14.40
C ARG A 583 13.41 -0.34 -14.58
N ALA A 584 12.39 -0.89 -13.96
CA ALA A 584 12.04 -2.29 -14.17
C ALA A 584 11.60 -2.56 -15.62
N PRO A 585 11.80 -3.80 -16.12
CA PRO A 585 11.40 -4.16 -17.46
C PRO A 585 9.88 -4.02 -17.66
N VAL A 586 9.49 -3.58 -18.84
CA VAL A 586 8.10 -3.47 -19.29
C VAL A 586 7.68 -4.80 -19.91
N ALA A 587 6.48 -5.29 -19.59
CA ALA A 587 5.96 -6.51 -20.19
C ALA A 587 5.50 -6.25 -21.63
N LEU A 588 5.93 -7.07 -22.57
CA LEU A 588 5.42 -7.10 -23.94
C LEU A 588 4.48 -8.30 -24.09
N LEU A 589 3.23 -8.02 -24.42
CA LEU A 589 2.15 -8.99 -24.56
C LEU A 589 1.74 -9.09 -26.02
N ALA A 590 2.18 -10.14 -26.71
CA ALA A 590 1.70 -10.42 -28.04
C ALA A 590 0.47 -11.33 -27.95
N ARG A 591 -0.64 -10.86 -28.50
CA ARG A 591 -1.92 -11.55 -28.52
C ARG A 591 -2.71 -11.19 -29.77
N PRO A 592 -3.67 -12.02 -30.22
CA PRO A 592 -4.51 -11.64 -31.32
C PRO A 592 -5.33 -10.38 -31.00
N LEU A 593 -5.13 -9.32 -31.77
CA LEU A 593 -5.81 -8.02 -31.64
C LEU A 593 -6.62 -7.68 -32.88
N GLU A 594 -6.74 -8.61 -33.83
CA GLU A 594 -7.48 -8.42 -35.08
C GLU A 594 -8.97 -8.16 -34.81
N GLY A 595 -9.53 -7.21 -35.54
CA GLY A 595 -10.92 -6.78 -35.48
C GLY A 595 -11.14 -5.64 -34.46
N ASP A 596 -11.64 -5.93 -33.27
CA ASP A 596 -11.92 -4.94 -32.24
C ASP A 596 -11.02 -5.13 -31.02
N PRO A 597 -9.97 -4.30 -30.87
CA PRO A 597 -9.04 -4.38 -29.74
C PRO A 597 -9.69 -4.19 -28.35
N ALA A 598 -10.86 -3.51 -28.31
CA ALA A 598 -11.60 -3.32 -27.06
C ALA A 598 -12.18 -4.62 -26.48
N ARG A 599 -12.33 -5.67 -27.30
CA ARG A 599 -12.72 -7.01 -26.83
C ARG A 599 -11.58 -7.78 -26.16
N ALA A 600 -10.35 -7.41 -26.49
CA ALA A 600 -9.16 -8.08 -25.98
C ALA A 600 -8.47 -7.32 -24.85
N LEU A 601 -8.62 -5.99 -24.81
CA LEU A 601 -7.97 -5.08 -23.86
C LEU A 601 -9.00 -4.12 -23.24
N PRO A 602 -8.95 -3.87 -21.93
CA PRO A 602 -9.78 -2.87 -21.26
C PRO A 602 -9.27 -1.46 -21.57
N LEU A 603 -9.63 -0.95 -22.76
CA LEU A 603 -9.19 0.36 -23.24
C LEU A 603 -9.76 1.49 -22.36
N VAL A 604 -8.94 2.52 -22.12
CA VAL A 604 -9.35 3.75 -21.42
C VAL A 604 -10.17 4.64 -22.38
N ASP A 605 -9.67 4.79 -23.59
CA ASP A 605 -10.31 5.55 -24.68
C ASP A 605 -10.45 4.66 -25.91
N PRO A 606 -11.35 4.99 -26.85
CA PRO A 606 -11.49 4.26 -28.11
C PRO A 606 -10.16 4.17 -28.88
N ALA A 607 -9.90 3.00 -29.46
CA ALA A 607 -8.68 2.78 -30.24
C ALA A 607 -8.65 3.72 -31.46
N ARG A 608 -7.47 4.24 -31.76
CA ARG A 608 -7.22 5.08 -32.94
C ARG A 608 -6.82 4.21 -34.14
N PRO A 609 -7.22 4.55 -35.35
CA PRO A 609 -6.81 3.81 -36.52
C PRO A 609 -5.31 3.92 -36.73
N VAL A 610 -4.67 2.79 -37.03
CA VAL A 610 -3.23 2.72 -37.27
C VAL A 610 -2.94 3.21 -38.71
N PRO A 611 -2.06 4.19 -38.89
CA PRO A 611 -1.70 4.65 -40.23
C PRO A 611 -0.99 3.55 -41.06
N PRO A 612 -1.14 3.53 -42.39
CA PRO A 612 -0.48 2.56 -43.24
C PRO A 612 1.04 2.57 -43.05
N GLY A 613 1.65 1.36 -43.05
CA GLY A 613 3.09 1.20 -42.86
C GLY A 613 3.61 1.32 -41.45
N ARG A 614 2.72 1.46 -40.45
CA ARG A 614 3.07 1.49 -39.04
C ARG A 614 2.54 0.25 -38.33
N VAL A 615 3.19 -0.08 -37.22
CA VAL A 615 2.79 -1.17 -36.33
C VAL A 615 2.01 -0.58 -35.14
N GLY A 616 0.76 -0.98 -34.99
CA GLY A 616 -0.09 -0.51 -33.91
C GLY A 616 0.28 -1.16 -32.58
N VAL A 617 0.46 -0.35 -31.54
CA VAL A 617 0.69 -0.84 -30.16
C VAL A 617 -0.30 -0.20 -29.20
N TYR A 618 -0.67 -0.98 -28.19
CA TYR A 618 -1.53 -0.54 -27.11
C TYR A 618 -0.72 -0.53 -25.83
N VAL A 619 -0.59 0.63 -25.20
CA VAL A 619 0.25 0.83 -24.04
C VAL A 619 -0.61 0.92 -22.78
N SER A 620 -0.10 0.43 -21.63
CA SER A 620 -0.78 0.66 -20.37
C SER A 620 -0.64 2.11 -19.92
N GLU A 621 -1.53 2.58 -19.03
CA GLU A 621 -1.46 3.93 -18.46
C GLU A 621 -0.08 4.22 -17.84
N ALA A 622 0.54 3.23 -17.20
CA ALA A 622 1.88 3.35 -16.63
C ALA A 622 2.97 3.63 -17.69
N VAL A 623 2.83 3.09 -18.89
CA VAL A 623 3.79 3.37 -19.99
C VAL A 623 3.63 4.81 -20.49
N VAL A 624 2.40 5.33 -20.52
CA VAL A 624 2.16 6.74 -20.84
C VAL A 624 2.88 7.66 -19.86
N ASP A 625 2.68 7.43 -18.57
CA ASP A 625 3.23 8.27 -17.50
C ASP A 625 4.75 8.14 -17.35
N LEU A 626 5.26 6.91 -17.35
CA LEU A 626 6.68 6.65 -17.08
C LEU A 626 7.58 6.87 -18.29
N TYR A 627 7.10 6.61 -19.51
CA TYR A 627 7.93 6.62 -20.72
C TYR A 627 7.46 7.65 -21.77
N GLY A 628 6.39 8.40 -21.48
CA GLY A 628 5.90 9.47 -22.34
C GLY A 628 5.27 8.98 -23.65
N ALA A 629 4.78 7.74 -23.71
CA ALA A 629 4.08 7.20 -24.89
C ALA A 629 2.74 7.93 -25.08
N ARG A 630 2.60 8.71 -26.17
CA ARG A 630 1.39 9.52 -26.40
C ARG A 630 0.43 8.81 -27.36
N PRO A 631 -0.85 8.59 -26.99
CA PRO A 631 -1.82 7.97 -27.88
C PRO A 631 -2.04 8.82 -29.14
N GLY A 632 -1.97 8.19 -30.33
CA GLY A 632 -2.09 8.85 -31.63
C GLY A 632 -0.78 9.43 -32.17
N ALA A 633 0.36 9.06 -31.60
CA ALA A 633 1.68 9.46 -32.07
C ALA A 633 2.60 8.25 -32.28
N ASP A 634 3.62 8.46 -33.09
CA ASP A 634 4.71 7.48 -33.24
C ASP A 634 5.55 7.43 -31.96
N TRP A 635 6.08 6.26 -31.63
CA TRP A 635 6.88 6.04 -30.44
C TRP A 635 8.31 5.58 -30.78
N PRO A 636 9.24 6.54 -31.00
CA PRO A 636 10.61 6.24 -31.46
C PRO A 636 11.39 5.33 -30.51
N ARG A 637 11.18 5.45 -29.20
CA ARG A 637 11.88 4.63 -28.20
C ARG A 637 11.62 3.13 -28.38
N LEU A 638 10.39 2.73 -28.70
CA LEU A 638 10.09 1.34 -29.00
C LEU A 638 10.69 0.92 -30.35
N SER A 639 10.68 1.82 -31.33
CA SER A 639 11.29 1.59 -32.64
C SER A 639 12.80 1.32 -32.55
N GLU A 640 13.49 1.94 -31.61
CA GLU A 640 14.92 1.69 -31.36
C GLU A 640 15.18 0.29 -30.79
N VAL A 641 14.34 -0.21 -29.89
CA VAL A 641 14.45 -1.55 -29.27
C VAL A 641 14.26 -2.67 -30.32
N PHE A 642 13.43 -2.43 -31.34
CA PHE A 642 13.16 -3.38 -32.42
C PHE A 642 14.00 -3.13 -33.69
N ARG A 643 15.05 -2.30 -33.61
CA ARG A 643 15.96 -2.07 -34.73
C ARG A 643 16.74 -3.35 -35.01
N PRO A 644 16.71 -3.89 -36.24
CA PRO A 644 17.51 -5.06 -36.59
C PRO A 644 19.01 -4.80 -36.39
N ALA A 645 19.77 -5.81 -35.95
CA ALA A 645 21.21 -5.72 -35.91
C ALA A 645 21.74 -5.46 -37.31
N ALA A 646 22.75 -4.63 -37.44
CA ALA A 646 23.27 -4.06 -38.72
C ALA A 646 23.72 -5.07 -39.79
N GLN A 647 23.65 -6.37 -39.54
CA GLN A 647 24.09 -7.43 -40.46
C GLN A 647 23.00 -7.96 -41.40
N SER A 648 21.74 -7.65 -41.21
CA SER A 648 20.67 -8.02 -42.16
C SER A 648 20.31 -6.82 -43.03
N GLY A 649 21.00 -6.68 -44.18
CA GLY A 649 20.76 -5.63 -45.13
C GLY A 649 19.28 -5.55 -45.55
N LYS A 650 18.69 -4.34 -45.50
CA LYS A 650 17.38 -3.95 -46.04
C LYS A 650 16.13 -4.12 -45.12
N ALA A 651 16.23 -4.48 -43.87
CA ALA A 651 15.05 -4.36 -42.99
C ALA A 651 14.87 -2.90 -42.56
N SER A 652 13.85 -2.22 -43.12
CA SER A 652 13.43 -0.89 -42.65
C SER A 652 13.04 -1.01 -41.15
N ALA A 653 13.53 -0.09 -40.33
CA ALA A 653 13.16 -0.06 -38.90
C ALA A 653 11.63 0.06 -38.75
N ALA A 654 11.02 -0.80 -37.98
CA ALA A 654 9.59 -0.73 -37.73
C ALA A 654 9.24 0.58 -37.00
N ILE A 655 8.23 1.27 -37.50
CA ILE A 655 7.68 2.48 -36.81
C ILE A 655 6.48 2.06 -36.03
N PHE A 656 6.57 2.23 -34.71
CA PHE A 656 5.48 1.91 -33.79
C PHE A 656 4.59 3.13 -33.55
N PHE A 657 3.28 2.91 -33.66
CA PHE A 657 2.25 3.92 -33.43
C PHE A 657 1.40 3.53 -32.25
N VAL A 658 1.25 4.44 -31.28
CA VAL A 658 0.42 4.19 -30.09
C VAL A 658 -1.06 4.32 -30.46
N ALA A 659 -1.71 3.19 -30.73
CA ALA A 659 -3.11 3.12 -31.16
C ALA A 659 -4.11 3.26 -30.02
N GLY A 660 -3.74 2.95 -28.77
CA GLY A 660 -4.61 3.09 -27.62
C GLY A 660 -3.91 2.95 -26.29
N VAL A 661 -4.64 3.31 -25.25
CA VAL A 661 -4.20 3.16 -23.83
C VAL A 661 -5.16 2.20 -23.13
N TRP A 662 -4.62 1.27 -22.36
CA TRP A 662 -5.42 0.29 -21.64
C TRP A 662 -5.04 0.22 -20.15
N ARG A 663 -5.98 -0.22 -19.30
CA ARG A 663 -5.76 -0.39 -17.88
C ARG A 663 -5.06 -1.70 -17.58
N ASP A 664 -3.98 -1.65 -16.78
CA ASP A 664 -3.31 -2.85 -16.26
C ASP A 664 -3.03 -2.69 -14.75
N TYR A 665 -3.72 -3.49 -13.96
CA TYR A 665 -3.59 -3.44 -12.50
C TYR A 665 -2.50 -4.37 -11.94
N VAL A 666 -1.89 -5.22 -12.77
CA VAL A 666 -0.89 -6.19 -12.34
C VAL A 666 0.53 -5.69 -12.58
N ARG A 667 0.75 -4.99 -13.71
CA ARG A 667 2.10 -4.60 -14.16
C ARG A 667 2.34 -3.11 -13.91
N GLN A 668 2.78 -2.79 -12.70
CA GLN A 668 2.98 -1.38 -12.27
C GLN A 668 4.04 -0.62 -13.07
N HIS A 669 5.00 -1.33 -13.70
CA HIS A 669 6.04 -0.71 -14.55
C HIS A 669 5.60 -0.56 -16.00
N GLY A 670 4.43 -1.04 -16.31
CA GLY A 670 3.80 -0.93 -17.59
C GLY A 670 3.81 -2.21 -18.41
N ALA A 671 2.90 -2.23 -19.38
CA ALA A 671 2.76 -3.28 -20.38
C ALA A 671 2.47 -2.69 -21.74
N ILE A 672 2.96 -3.35 -22.77
CA ILE A 672 2.73 -3.03 -24.18
C ILE A 672 2.03 -4.23 -24.79
N ALA A 673 0.86 -4.05 -25.36
CA ALA A 673 0.18 -5.07 -26.11
C ALA A 673 0.41 -4.84 -27.61
N LEU A 674 0.77 -5.91 -28.31
CA LEU A 674 1.07 -5.94 -29.72
C LEU A 674 0.30 -7.09 -30.36
N ASP A 675 -0.06 -6.97 -31.63
CA ASP A 675 -0.65 -8.09 -32.36
C ASP A 675 0.36 -9.25 -32.50
N LEU A 676 -0.14 -10.50 -32.35
CA LEU A 676 0.70 -11.70 -32.35
C LEU A 676 1.38 -11.92 -33.70
N GLN A 677 0.72 -11.61 -34.81
CA GLN A 677 1.31 -11.75 -36.16
C GLN A 677 2.40 -10.71 -36.39
N ASP A 678 2.16 -9.46 -35.94
CA ASP A 678 3.19 -8.41 -36.03
C ASP A 678 4.40 -8.77 -35.17
N PHE A 679 4.17 -9.31 -33.94
CA PHE A 679 5.25 -9.78 -33.08
C PHE A 679 6.10 -10.88 -33.78
N ALA A 680 5.43 -11.90 -34.32
CA ALA A 680 6.12 -12.99 -35.03
C ALA A 680 6.90 -12.49 -36.24
N ARG A 681 6.34 -11.54 -36.99
CA ARG A 681 7.00 -10.91 -38.16
C ARG A 681 8.24 -10.12 -37.76
N LEU A 682 8.18 -9.38 -36.66
CA LEU A 682 9.25 -8.49 -36.18
C LEU A 682 10.40 -9.24 -35.48
N THR A 683 10.08 -10.35 -34.83
CA THR A 683 11.03 -11.08 -33.95
C THR A 683 11.45 -12.42 -34.52
N GLY A 684 10.71 -12.98 -35.45
CA GLY A 684 10.85 -14.38 -35.90
C GLY A 684 10.37 -15.41 -34.88
N ASP A 685 9.77 -14.99 -33.72
CA ASP A 685 9.29 -15.86 -32.67
C ASP A 685 7.77 -16.07 -32.78
N ALA A 686 7.35 -17.24 -33.26
CA ALA A 686 5.95 -17.64 -33.39
C ALA A 686 5.48 -18.55 -32.23
N ARG A 687 6.31 -18.77 -31.21
CA ARG A 687 6.00 -19.62 -30.06
C ARG A 687 5.00 -18.94 -29.12
N ALA A 688 4.25 -19.70 -28.36
CA ALA A 688 3.29 -19.22 -27.36
C ALA A 688 3.77 -19.50 -25.94
N SER A 689 3.57 -18.56 -25.00
CA SER A 689 3.80 -18.76 -23.57
C SER A 689 2.58 -19.38 -22.88
N ASP A 690 1.40 -19.01 -23.34
CA ASP A 690 0.12 -19.39 -22.77
C ASP A 690 -0.88 -19.71 -23.89
N LEU A 691 -1.79 -20.64 -23.66
CA LEU A 691 -2.92 -20.90 -24.56
C LEU A 691 -4.22 -20.66 -23.81
N ALA A 692 -5.07 -19.81 -24.37
CA ALA A 692 -6.44 -19.64 -23.93
C ALA A 692 -7.34 -20.59 -24.70
N LEU A 693 -8.10 -21.44 -24.00
CA LEU A 693 -8.85 -22.56 -24.57
C LEU A 693 -10.35 -22.39 -24.28
N TRP A 694 -11.15 -22.55 -25.32
CA TRP A 694 -12.62 -22.64 -25.23
C TRP A 694 -13.05 -24.06 -25.56
N PRO A 695 -13.74 -24.75 -24.63
CA PRO A 695 -14.30 -26.07 -24.92
C PRO A 695 -15.47 -25.97 -25.92
N MET A 696 -15.69 -27.03 -26.67
CA MET A 696 -16.90 -27.18 -27.49
C MET A 696 -18.15 -27.15 -26.61
N PRO A 697 -19.26 -26.53 -27.06
CA PRO A 697 -20.50 -26.51 -26.32
C PRO A 697 -20.96 -27.92 -25.92
N GLY A 698 -21.28 -28.12 -24.65
CA GLY A 698 -21.70 -29.43 -24.10
C GLY A 698 -20.57 -30.37 -23.69
N ARG A 699 -19.29 -30.00 -23.88
CA ARG A 699 -18.16 -30.78 -23.36
C ARG A 699 -17.64 -30.20 -22.05
N GLU A 700 -17.34 -31.06 -21.08
CA GLU A 700 -16.76 -30.66 -19.80
C GLU A 700 -15.29 -30.28 -19.95
N ALA A 701 -14.84 -29.33 -19.13
CA ALA A 701 -13.43 -28.89 -19.07
C ALA A 701 -12.47 -30.06 -18.74
N GLY A 702 -12.95 -31.09 -18.04
CA GLY A 702 -12.19 -32.30 -17.75
C GLY A 702 -11.82 -33.12 -18.97
N ALA A 703 -12.76 -33.29 -19.91
CA ALA A 703 -12.53 -34.01 -21.17
C ALA A 703 -11.53 -33.24 -22.05
N LEU A 704 -11.67 -31.91 -22.17
CA LEU A 704 -10.73 -31.06 -22.87
C LEU A 704 -9.31 -31.20 -22.31
N ARG A 705 -9.19 -31.21 -20.97
CA ARG A 705 -7.88 -31.34 -20.30
C ARG A 705 -7.23 -32.70 -20.66
N SER A 706 -8.00 -33.79 -20.66
CA SER A 706 -7.49 -35.11 -20.98
C SER A 706 -6.98 -35.19 -22.42
N GLU A 707 -7.75 -34.71 -23.40
CA GLU A 707 -7.38 -34.72 -24.82
C GLU A 707 -6.11 -33.87 -25.08
N VAL A 708 -6.02 -32.66 -24.46
CA VAL A 708 -4.83 -31.81 -24.58
C VAL A 708 -3.61 -32.45 -23.92
N LEU A 709 -3.74 -33.14 -22.79
CA LEU A 709 -2.63 -33.85 -22.13
C LEU A 709 -2.15 -35.01 -23.02
N GLU A 710 -3.06 -35.73 -23.65
CA GLU A 710 -2.70 -36.82 -24.57
C GLU A 710 -1.96 -36.28 -25.79
N GLN A 711 -2.47 -35.25 -26.40
CA GLN A 711 -1.80 -34.55 -27.49
C GLN A 711 -0.40 -34.01 -27.10
N ALA A 712 -0.25 -33.54 -25.87
CA ALA A 712 1.04 -33.07 -25.35
C ALA A 712 2.03 -34.24 -25.15
N ARG A 713 1.57 -35.41 -24.69
CA ARG A 713 2.40 -36.63 -24.59
C ARG A 713 2.91 -37.10 -25.94
N GLU A 714 2.07 -37.00 -26.96
CA GLU A 714 2.43 -37.40 -28.32
C GLU A 714 3.40 -36.43 -29.00
N SER A 715 3.16 -35.12 -28.84
CA SER A 715 3.91 -34.12 -29.59
C SER A 715 5.11 -33.54 -28.85
N LEU A 716 5.07 -33.47 -27.50
CA LEU A 716 6.10 -32.85 -26.67
C LEU A 716 6.81 -33.86 -25.74
N GLY A 717 6.25 -35.06 -25.58
CA GLY A 717 6.77 -36.10 -24.70
C GLY A 717 6.13 -36.11 -23.31
N ALA A 718 6.31 -37.20 -22.58
CA ALA A 718 5.67 -37.45 -21.28
C ALA A 718 6.08 -36.41 -20.20
N SER A 719 7.36 -36.03 -20.12
CA SER A 719 7.86 -35.04 -19.16
C SER A 719 7.28 -33.66 -19.41
N ALA A 720 7.06 -33.29 -20.67
CA ALA A 720 6.46 -32.03 -21.04
C ALA A 720 4.96 -32.00 -20.68
N ALA A 721 4.24 -33.10 -20.90
CA ALA A 721 2.84 -33.22 -20.52
C ALA A 721 2.64 -33.11 -18.99
N ASP A 722 3.54 -33.69 -18.19
CA ASP A 722 3.51 -33.57 -16.72
C ASP A 722 3.84 -32.13 -16.23
N ALA A 723 4.48 -31.34 -17.07
CA ALA A 723 4.79 -29.93 -16.83
C ALA A 723 3.66 -28.96 -17.23
N LEU A 724 2.54 -29.44 -17.74
CA LEU A 724 1.41 -28.61 -18.12
C LEU A 724 0.52 -28.27 -16.93
N GLU A 725 0.24 -26.99 -16.78
CA GLU A 725 -0.66 -26.47 -15.74
C GLU A 725 -1.92 -25.91 -16.40
N PHE A 726 -3.06 -26.51 -16.05
CA PHE A 726 -4.37 -26.04 -16.49
C PHE A 726 -4.99 -25.23 -15.36
N THR A 727 -5.38 -24.01 -15.66
CA THR A 727 -6.00 -23.13 -14.67
C THR A 727 -7.28 -22.55 -15.25
N SER A 728 -8.39 -22.67 -14.54
CA SER A 728 -9.63 -22.03 -14.95
C SER A 728 -9.57 -20.51 -14.70
N ALA A 729 -10.33 -19.74 -15.49
CA ALA A 729 -10.45 -18.29 -15.28
C ALA A 729 -10.90 -17.97 -13.85
N ASP A 730 -11.83 -18.75 -13.29
CA ASP A 730 -12.33 -18.57 -11.93
C ASP A 730 -11.24 -18.81 -10.88
N ALA A 731 -10.38 -19.82 -11.09
CA ALA A 731 -9.25 -20.08 -10.18
C ALA A 731 -8.20 -18.96 -10.25
N ILE A 732 -7.90 -18.45 -11.46
CA ILE A 732 -7.00 -17.28 -11.62
C ILE A 732 -7.60 -16.05 -10.93
N ARG A 733 -8.89 -15.79 -11.15
CA ARG A 733 -9.62 -14.69 -10.51
C ARG A 733 -9.61 -14.81 -8.99
N ALA A 734 -9.98 -15.97 -8.45
CA ALA A 734 -10.00 -16.23 -7.01
C ALA A 734 -8.62 -16.02 -6.38
N ARG A 735 -7.57 -16.54 -7.04
CA ARG A 735 -6.18 -16.36 -6.58
C ARG A 735 -5.71 -14.92 -6.64
N SER A 736 -6.02 -14.21 -7.73
CA SER A 736 -5.69 -12.79 -7.88
C SER A 736 -6.41 -11.94 -6.85
N LEU A 737 -7.72 -12.14 -6.66
CA LEU A 737 -8.49 -11.41 -5.63
C LEU A 737 -8.01 -11.74 -4.21
N ALA A 738 -7.59 -12.97 -3.92
CA ALA A 738 -7.02 -13.35 -2.63
C ALA A 738 -5.69 -12.62 -2.34
N ILE A 739 -4.84 -12.43 -3.35
CA ILE A 739 -3.61 -11.63 -3.24
C ILE A 739 -3.97 -10.17 -2.92
N PHE A 740 -4.93 -9.59 -3.63
CA PHE A 740 -5.39 -8.24 -3.38
C PHE A 740 -6.04 -8.08 -1.99
N ASP A 741 -6.93 -9.00 -1.60
CA ASP A 741 -7.57 -8.96 -0.28
C ASP A 741 -6.53 -9.04 0.85
N ARG A 742 -5.46 -9.83 0.66
CA ARG A 742 -4.33 -9.88 1.60
C ARG A 742 -3.57 -8.56 1.67
N SER A 743 -3.33 -7.90 0.54
CA SER A 743 -2.71 -6.57 0.48
C SER A 743 -3.52 -5.52 1.22
N PHE A 744 -4.86 -5.62 1.18
CA PHE A 744 -5.76 -4.71 1.88
C PHE A 744 -6.07 -5.09 3.33
N ALA A 745 -5.57 -6.22 3.83
CA ALA A 745 -5.77 -6.63 5.23
C ALA A 745 -5.32 -5.54 6.22
N VAL A 746 -4.19 -4.88 5.94
CA VAL A 746 -3.69 -3.74 6.72
C VAL A 746 -4.69 -2.57 6.68
N THR A 747 -5.28 -2.29 5.52
CA THR A 747 -6.26 -1.21 5.35
C THR A 747 -7.56 -1.50 6.10
N TYR A 748 -8.03 -2.76 6.10
CA TYR A 748 -9.19 -3.16 6.91
C TYR A 748 -8.93 -3.04 8.41
N TRP A 749 -7.73 -3.39 8.85
CA TRP A 749 -7.30 -3.19 10.24
C TRP A 749 -7.29 -1.71 10.62
N LEU A 750 -6.74 -0.85 9.76
CA LEU A 750 -6.79 0.61 9.88
C LEU A 750 -8.20 1.14 10.04
N GLN A 751 -9.10 0.67 9.19
CA GLN A 751 -10.51 1.03 9.20
C GLN A 751 -11.17 0.63 10.54
N ALA A 752 -10.94 -0.59 11.01
CA ALA A 752 -11.47 -1.07 12.29
C ALA A 752 -10.98 -0.22 13.47
N VAL A 753 -9.68 0.13 13.48
CA VAL A 753 -9.08 1.01 14.49
C VAL A 753 -9.69 2.41 14.42
N ALA A 754 -9.83 3.00 13.24
CA ALA A 754 -10.43 4.33 13.05
C ALA A 754 -11.89 4.37 13.54
N ILE A 755 -12.67 3.34 13.21
CA ILE A 755 -14.05 3.19 13.70
C ILE A 755 -14.06 3.06 15.23
N GLY A 756 -13.21 2.22 15.79
CA GLY A 756 -13.08 2.03 17.24
C GLY A 756 -12.74 3.33 17.98
N ILE A 757 -11.76 4.10 17.48
CA ILE A 757 -11.38 5.41 18.00
C ILE A 757 -12.58 6.38 17.94
N GLY A 758 -13.27 6.40 16.79
CA GLY A 758 -14.42 7.26 16.57
C GLY A 758 -15.58 6.95 17.53
N LEU A 759 -15.97 5.69 17.63
CA LEU A 759 -17.05 5.25 18.52
C LEU A 759 -16.73 5.51 19.99
N PHE A 760 -15.48 5.27 20.39
CA PHE A 760 -15.01 5.57 21.73
C PHE A 760 -15.01 7.07 22.01
N GLY A 761 -14.58 7.89 21.04
CA GLY A 761 -14.63 9.35 21.13
C GLY A 761 -16.06 9.89 21.29
N VAL A 762 -16.98 9.32 20.54
CA VAL A 762 -18.43 9.59 20.69
C VAL A 762 -18.89 9.26 22.10
N ALA A 763 -18.62 8.05 22.57
CA ALA A 763 -19.01 7.58 23.90
C ALA A 763 -18.47 8.49 25.01
N ALA A 764 -17.18 8.82 24.96
CA ALA A 764 -16.54 9.70 25.94
C ALA A 764 -17.10 11.12 25.91
N SER A 765 -17.31 11.69 24.70
CA SER A 765 -17.81 13.06 24.54
C SER A 765 -19.26 13.21 25.01
N PHE A 766 -20.15 12.27 24.63
CA PHE A 766 -21.53 12.29 25.06
C PHE A 766 -21.68 12.05 26.57
N SER A 767 -21.00 11.05 27.12
CA SER A 767 -21.04 10.78 28.57
C SER A 767 -20.65 12.02 29.36
N ALA A 768 -19.62 12.71 28.93
CA ALA A 768 -19.13 13.89 29.62
C ALA A 768 -20.07 15.09 29.49
N GLN A 769 -20.70 15.32 28.34
CA GLN A 769 -21.68 16.40 28.14
C GLN A 769 -22.96 16.15 28.93
N VAL A 770 -23.46 14.91 28.95
CA VAL A 770 -24.65 14.54 29.71
C VAL A 770 -24.40 14.69 31.20
N LEU A 771 -23.25 14.25 31.73
CA LEU A 771 -22.87 14.40 33.14
C LEU A 771 -22.68 15.88 33.55
N ALA A 772 -22.16 16.72 32.65
CA ALA A 772 -22.02 18.16 32.93
C ALA A 772 -23.37 18.89 33.11
N ARG A 773 -24.44 18.29 32.61
CA ARG A 773 -25.79 18.88 32.58
C ARG A 773 -26.76 18.30 33.62
N ARG A 774 -26.24 17.65 34.68
CA ARG A 774 -27.05 17.04 35.77
C ARG A 774 -28.05 18.01 36.37
N LYS A 775 -27.68 19.28 36.59
CA LYS A 775 -28.56 20.32 37.15
C LYS A 775 -29.79 20.62 36.26
N GLU A 776 -29.59 20.63 34.92
CA GLU A 776 -30.69 20.83 33.97
C GLU A 776 -31.69 19.65 34.01
N PHE A 777 -31.22 18.42 34.19
CA PHE A 777 -32.08 17.26 34.33
C PHE A 777 -32.89 17.30 35.66
N GLY A 778 -32.27 17.80 36.72
CA GLY A 778 -32.97 18.10 37.98
C GLY A 778 -34.09 19.10 37.75
N LEU A 779 -33.86 20.19 37.00
CA LEU A 779 -34.87 21.18 36.68
C LEU A 779 -36.02 20.58 35.87
N LEU A 780 -35.72 19.77 34.85
CA LEU A 780 -36.74 19.08 34.04
C LEU A 780 -37.61 18.14 34.91
N ALA A 781 -36.99 17.46 35.88
CA ALA A 781 -37.75 16.63 36.84
C ALA A 781 -38.68 17.46 37.73
N HIS A 782 -38.26 18.65 38.17
CA HIS A 782 -39.13 19.58 38.95
C HIS A 782 -40.27 20.14 38.09
N LEU A 783 -40.09 20.25 36.77
CA LEU A 783 -41.14 20.63 35.82
C LEU A 783 -42.10 19.47 35.51
N GLY A 784 -41.96 18.31 36.18
CA GLY A 784 -42.88 17.18 36.06
C GLY A 784 -42.49 16.12 35.03
N LEU A 785 -41.33 16.21 34.35
CA LEU A 785 -40.92 15.16 33.46
C LEU A 785 -40.48 13.91 34.23
N THR A 786 -41.00 12.77 33.81
CA THR A 786 -40.58 11.48 34.35
C THR A 786 -39.15 11.13 33.93
N ARG A 787 -38.50 10.29 34.68
CA ARG A 787 -37.14 9.80 34.36
C ARG A 787 -37.07 9.19 32.96
N ARG A 788 -38.07 8.43 32.52
CA ARG A 788 -38.18 7.86 31.17
C ARG A 788 -38.24 8.93 30.10
N GLN A 789 -38.98 10.01 30.31
CA GLN A 789 -39.09 11.14 29.39
C GLN A 789 -37.76 11.90 29.27
N ILE A 790 -37.07 12.13 30.40
CA ILE A 790 -35.74 12.76 30.39
C ILE A 790 -34.76 11.90 29.61
N LEU A 791 -34.75 10.57 29.83
CA LEU A 791 -33.89 9.63 29.07
C LEU A 791 -34.24 9.63 27.58
N ALA A 792 -35.51 9.70 27.19
CA ALA A 792 -35.94 9.79 25.81
C ALA A 792 -35.43 11.10 25.13
N VAL A 793 -35.49 12.24 25.83
CA VAL A 793 -34.96 13.52 25.35
C VAL A 793 -33.45 13.44 25.12
N VAL A 794 -32.70 12.90 26.12
CA VAL A 794 -31.24 12.77 26.01
C VAL A 794 -30.81 11.80 24.88
N ALA A 795 -31.50 10.67 24.78
CA ALA A 795 -31.27 9.70 23.69
C ALA A 795 -31.62 10.31 22.31
N GLY A 796 -32.76 11.04 22.22
CA GLY A 796 -33.16 11.75 21.01
C GLY A 796 -32.18 12.85 20.59
N GLU A 797 -31.63 13.61 21.56
CA GLU A 797 -30.57 14.58 21.31
C GLU A 797 -29.30 13.89 20.78
N GLY A 798 -28.87 12.76 21.39
CA GLY A 798 -27.78 11.95 20.93
C GLY A 798 -27.98 11.39 19.53
N ALA A 799 -29.17 10.86 19.26
CA ALA A 799 -29.54 10.37 17.92
C ALA A 799 -29.51 11.49 16.87
N ALA A 800 -30.05 12.66 17.18
CA ALA A 800 -30.04 13.81 16.26
C ALA A 800 -28.61 14.25 15.90
N TRP A 801 -27.73 14.38 16.89
CA TRP A 801 -26.36 14.78 16.65
C TRP A 801 -25.56 13.72 15.90
N THR A 802 -25.68 12.44 16.25
CA THR A 802 -24.99 11.37 15.56
C THR A 802 -25.54 11.12 14.15
N ALA A 803 -26.82 11.34 13.91
CA ALA A 803 -27.40 11.31 12.56
C ALA A 803 -26.82 12.42 11.66
N VAL A 804 -26.74 13.66 12.17
CA VAL A 804 -26.07 14.75 11.44
C VAL A 804 -24.60 14.42 11.21
N GLY A 805 -23.90 13.86 12.22
CA GLY A 805 -22.53 13.41 12.10
C GLY A 805 -22.34 12.29 11.07
N ALA A 806 -23.28 11.35 11.03
CA ALA A 806 -23.25 10.26 10.05
C ALA A 806 -23.44 10.78 8.61
N VAL A 807 -24.37 11.68 8.39
CA VAL A 807 -24.57 12.33 7.08
C VAL A 807 -23.33 13.12 6.68
N ALA A 808 -22.87 14.02 7.55
CA ALA A 808 -21.70 14.85 7.30
C ALA A 808 -20.43 14.01 7.07
N GLY A 809 -20.21 13.00 7.91
CA GLY A 809 -19.06 12.09 7.79
C GLY A 809 -19.09 11.25 6.53
N THR A 810 -20.28 10.79 6.10
CA THR A 810 -20.43 10.06 4.85
C THR A 810 -20.15 10.97 3.64
N LEU A 811 -20.73 12.17 3.60
CA LEU A 811 -20.49 13.12 2.50
C LEU A 811 -19.02 13.54 2.42
N LEU A 812 -18.41 13.84 3.55
CA LEU A 812 -17.01 14.20 3.62
C LEU A 812 -16.12 13.01 3.25
N GLY A 813 -16.44 11.80 3.70
CA GLY A 813 -15.76 10.58 3.35
C GLY A 813 -15.82 10.24 1.87
N LEU A 814 -16.98 10.48 1.21
CA LEU A 814 -17.12 10.35 -0.24
C LEU A 814 -16.25 11.38 -0.98
N ALA A 815 -16.19 12.64 -0.50
CA ALA A 815 -15.33 13.65 -1.09
C ALA A 815 -13.84 13.28 -0.94
N VAL A 816 -13.42 12.78 0.23
CA VAL A 816 -12.06 12.25 0.44
C VAL A 816 -11.80 11.04 -0.47
N ALA A 817 -12.76 10.11 -0.58
CA ALA A 817 -12.64 8.96 -1.48
C ALA A 817 -12.44 9.39 -2.94
N ALA A 818 -13.17 10.41 -3.41
CA ALA A 818 -13.01 10.94 -4.76
C ALA A 818 -11.59 11.48 -4.99
N VAL A 819 -11.01 12.19 -4.02
CA VAL A 819 -9.60 12.65 -4.10
C VAL A 819 -8.63 11.46 -4.10
N LEU A 820 -8.86 10.44 -3.26
CA LEU A 820 -8.00 9.25 -3.21
C LEU A 820 -8.08 8.45 -4.53
N VAL A 821 -9.27 8.26 -5.08
CA VAL A 821 -9.51 7.46 -6.30
C VAL A 821 -9.00 8.16 -7.55
N HIS A 822 -9.34 9.45 -7.73
CA HIS A 822 -9.08 10.16 -9.00
C HIS A 822 -7.78 10.97 -9.01
N VAL A 823 -7.17 11.25 -7.86
CA VAL A 823 -5.95 12.06 -7.79
C VAL A 823 -4.79 11.28 -7.19
N VAL A 824 -4.95 10.80 -5.96
CA VAL A 824 -3.84 10.14 -5.25
C VAL A 824 -3.45 8.84 -5.93
N ASN A 825 -4.44 8.02 -6.30
CA ASN A 825 -4.17 6.70 -6.87
C ASN A 825 -3.46 6.80 -8.24
N PRO A 826 -3.94 7.57 -9.24
CA PRO A 826 -3.22 7.71 -10.50
C PRO A 826 -1.83 8.31 -10.35
N GLN A 827 -1.65 9.30 -9.48
CA GLN A 827 -0.34 9.91 -9.22
C GLN A 827 0.65 8.99 -8.49
N SER A 828 0.16 7.96 -7.77
CA SER A 828 0.99 7.03 -7.00
C SER A 828 1.30 5.73 -7.74
N PHE A 829 0.31 5.19 -8.45
CA PHE A 829 0.37 3.85 -9.07
C PHE A 829 0.33 3.87 -10.59
N HIS A 830 0.18 5.03 -11.21
CA HIS A 830 0.14 5.22 -12.67
C HIS A 830 -1.01 4.46 -13.37
N TRP A 831 -2.13 4.23 -12.70
CA TRP A 831 -3.35 3.68 -13.28
C TRP A 831 -4.60 4.27 -12.62
N THR A 832 -5.68 4.34 -13.39
CA THR A 832 -6.97 4.87 -12.95
C THR A 832 -7.93 3.76 -12.55
N MET A 833 -8.90 4.08 -11.69
CA MET A 833 -9.98 3.18 -11.32
C MET A 833 -11.32 3.91 -11.31
N ASP A 834 -12.39 3.15 -11.47
CA ASP A 834 -13.74 3.70 -11.43
C ASP A 834 -14.25 3.81 -9.99
N LEU A 835 -14.92 4.92 -9.67
CA LEU A 835 -15.46 5.13 -8.32
C LEU A 835 -16.73 4.27 -8.14
N ALA A 836 -16.61 3.22 -7.34
CA ALA A 836 -17.72 2.35 -6.95
C ALA A 836 -18.10 2.58 -5.49
N VAL A 837 -19.32 3.06 -5.24
CA VAL A 837 -19.78 3.36 -3.89
C VAL A 837 -20.59 2.18 -3.34
N PRO A 838 -20.11 1.47 -2.30
CA PRO A 838 -20.82 0.33 -1.70
C PRO A 838 -21.92 0.82 -0.72
N TRP A 839 -23.01 1.38 -1.23
CA TRP A 839 -24.11 1.97 -0.45
C TRP A 839 -24.59 1.13 0.73
N PRO A 840 -24.77 -0.22 0.61
CA PRO A 840 -25.22 -1.03 1.75
C PRO A 840 -24.24 -1.02 2.92
N ARG A 841 -22.93 -1.08 2.63
CA ARG A 841 -21.88 -1.02 3.67
C ARG A 841 -21.80 0.35 4.32
N LEU A 842 -21.93 1.43 3.54
CA LEU A 842 -21.93 2.79 4.06
C LEU A 842 -23.17 3.04 4.92
N GLY A 843 -24.34 2.55 4.49
CA GLY A 843 -25.59 2.60 5.28
C GLY A 843 -25.45 1.87 6.61
N ALA A 844 -24.86 0.68 6.60
CA ALA A 844 -24.61 -0.09 7.82
C ALA A 844 -23.65 0.63 8.78
N LEU A 845 -22.57 1.24 8.26
CA LEU A 845 -21.65 2.05 9.06
C LEU A 845 -22.34 3.27 9.67
N ALA A 846 -23.11 4.00 8.88
CA ALA A 846 -23.86 5.17 9.35
C ALA A 846 -24.87 4.78 10.44
N LEU A 847 -25.63 3.71 10.25
CA LEU A 847 -26.57 3.18 11.22
C LEU A 847 -25.89 2.72 12.51
N ALA A 848 -24.75 2.03 12.41
CA ALA A 848 -23.98 1.59 13.56
C ALA A 848 -23.50 2.80 14.41
N VAL A 849 -23.01 3.85 13.76
CA VAL A 849 -22.61 5.10 14.44
C VAL A 849 -23.78 5.76 15.16
N VAL A 850 -24.93 5.87 14.50
CA VAL A 850 -26.14 6.44 15.10
C VAL A 850 -26.63 5.58 16.28
N ALA A 851 -26.64 4.25 16.11
CA ALA A 851 -27.05 3.32 17.17
C ALA A 851 -26.14 3.41 18.40
N VAL A 852 -24.79 3.40 18.19
CA VAL A 852 -23.83 3.51 19.29
C VAL A 852 -23.94 4.88 19.97
N GLY A 853 -24.06 5.96 19.21
CA GLY A 853 -24.20 7.30 19.77
C GLY A 853 -25.49 7.45 20.60
N THR A 854 -26.60 6.94 20.08
CA THR A 854 -27.89 6.93 20.81
C THR A 854 -27.84 6.10 22.07
N LEU A 855 -27.28 4.89 22.00
CA LEU A 855 -27.08 4.00 23.16
C LEU A 855 -26.20 4.64 24.22
N THR A 856 -25.11 5.27 23.79
CA THR A 856 -24.18 5.95 24.71
C THR A 856 -24.85 7.14 25.39
N ALA A 857 -25.62 7.96 24.64
CA ALA A 857 -26.36 9.06 25.22
C ALA A 857 -27.41 8.57 26.23
N TRP A 858 -28.10 7.46 25.92
CA TRP A 858 -29.07 6.84 26.83
C TRP A 858 -28.42 6.30 28.12
N LEU A 859 -27.28 5.58 28.00
CA LEU A 859 -26.52 5.06 29.14
C LEU A 859 -26.01 6.19 30.04
N ALA A 860 -25.40 7.22 29.41
CA ALA A 860 -24.94 8.40 30.16
C ALA A 860 -26.10 9.15 30.83
N GLY A 861 -27.24 9.28 30.15
CA GLY A 861 -28.47 9.83 30.68
C GLY A 861 -28.97 9.03 31.90
N ARG A 862 -28.92 7.70 31.81
CA ARG A 862 -29.33 6.81 32.91
C ARG A 862 -28.49 7.01 34.16
N LEU A 863 -27.19 7.26 34.01
CA LEU A 863 -26.29 7.57 35.14
C LEU A 863 -26.49 9.00 35.67
N ALA A 864 -26.80 9.97 34.80
CA ALA A 864 -26.97 11.36 35.19
C ALA A 864 -28.37 11.69 35.79
N ALA A 865 -29.41 10.98 35.37
CA ALA A 865 -30.79 11.17 35.85
C ALA A 865 -31.12 10.35 37.10
N GLY A 866 -30.12 9.97 37.93
CA GLY A 866 -30.30 9.30 39.21
C GLY A 866 -30.86 10.20 40.31
N ARG A 867 -31.09 9.64 41.53
CA ARG A 867 -31.64 10.37 42.71
C ARG A 867 -30.80 11.61 43.08
N ASP A 868 -29.50 11.60 42.85
CA ASP A 868 -28.57 12.70 43.10
C ASP A 868 -28.79 13.94 42.23
N ALA A 869 -29.51 13.84 41.08
CA ALA A 869 -29.81 14.98 40.23
C ALA A 869 -30.78 15.98 40.86
N VAL A 870 -31.70 15.48 41.68
CA VAL A 870 -32.66 16.29 42.43
C VAL A 870 -31.97 16.96 43.63
N MET A 871 -31.03 16.26 44.27
CA MET A 871 -30.23 16.81 45.38
C MET A 871 -29.27 17.90 44.92
N ALA A 872 -28.69 17.77 43.69
CA ALA A 872 -27.75 18.76 43.13
C ALA A 872 -28.42 20.15 42.88
N VAL A 873 -29.75 20.22 42.80
CA VAL A 873 -30.48 21.50 42.76
C VAL A 873 -30.69 22.08 44.15
N LYS A 874 -30.80 21.22 45.17
CA LYS A 874 -30.98 21.64 46.56
C LYS A 874 -29.72 22.21 47.21
N GLU A 875 -28.55 21.79 46.78
CA GLU A 875 -27.26 22.23 47.36
C GLU A 875 -26.87 23.70 47.03
N ASP A 876 -27.54 24.33 46.05
CA ASP A 876 -27.28 25.70 45.60
C ASP A 876 -28.28 26.72 46.23
N TRP A 877 -29.19 26.28 47.07
CA TRP A 877 -30.11 27.07 47.85
C TRP A 877 -29.78 26.91 49.36
#